data_c90e2e21b49dd532d08d3d4267733a94
#
_entry.id   c90e2e21b49dd532d08d3d4267733a94
#
_cell.length_a   1.000
_cell.length_b   1.000
_cell.length_c   1.000
_cell.angle_alpha   90.00
_cell.angle_beta   90.00
_cell.angle_gamma   90.00
#
_symmetry.space_group_name_H-M   'P 1'
#
loop_
_entity.id
_entity.type
_entity.pdbx_description
1 polymer ?
#
loop_
_entity_poly.entity_id
_entity_poly.type
_entity_poly.pdbx_seq_one_letter_code
_entity_poly.pdbx_strand_id
1 'polypeptide(L)'
;MRIRVLPYSLSVVMAALYQGTDVSSPDKHLALKDVREVKEETTLDEKLFLLACEKGDYYMVKKLLEEKSRGELNVNCVDVLGRDAVTIAIENENLDILQLLLEHGCQTTDALLVAIDSEVVGAVDILLNHRPRRSSKPSIAKLMQRIQNPEYSTTMDVVPVILAAHRNNYEILTMLLKQDISLPRPHAVGCECTLCNAKNKKDSLRHSRHAFLPPSFYPSPTLRFLLFRFRLDIYRCLASPSLIMLTEEDPILRAFELSADLKELSLVEVEFRNDYEELAKQCKMFAKDLLAQARNSRELEVILNHTSSEDHVDKRGLLEERMNLSRLKLAIKYNQKEFVAQSNCQQFLNTVWFGETASYRRKHTFLKILTVLSVVLLWPVLSVCYLLVPRSRVGRIIHTPFVKFIIHSASYFTFLLLLNLYSLVYNEGKKNTMGPALEMIDYLLILWIFGMVWSDIKRLWYEGLEDFMEESRNQLSFVMNSLYLATFTLKVVAHSKFKNVEDTERKNWDAFHPILVAEGLFAFANVLSYLRLFFMYTTSSILGPLQISMGQMLQEFGKFLGLFLLVLISFTIGLTQLYGKEEKDPTKSVEKDCEGIFCQQQSNETFHTFMGTCYALFWYIFSLAHVPLFVTRINYTEELRSFVGALIVGTYNIVVVIVLTKLLVAMLHKSFRQIANHEDKEWKFARAKLWLSYFDDKCTLPPPFNIVPSPKTVCYLVTSLSKWICSHTSTGKVKRQNSLKEWRNLKQKRDENYQKIMCCLVHRYLTSTRQKMQSMDQATVENLNDLRQDLSKFRNEMRDLLGFRTSKYAMFYPRS
;
A
#
# COMPACT_ATOMS: atom_id res chain seq x y z
N MET A 1 -25.60 -16.42 10.82
CA MET A 1 -26.41 -16.57 9.58
C MET A 1 -25.46 -16.33 8.39
N ARG A 2 -24.68 -17.35 8.00
CA ARG A 2 -23.86 -17.31 6.78
C ARG A 2 -24.78 -17.59 5.61
N ILE A 3 -25.13 -16.55 4.88
CA ILE A 3 -25.78 -16.68 3.58
C ILE A 3 -24.77 -17.44 2.69
N ARG A 4 -25.08 -18.68 2.36
CA ARG A 4 -24.37 -19.44 1.32
C ARG A 4 -24.63 -18.71 0.00
N VAL A 5 -23.77 -17.77 -0.34
CA VAL A 5 -23.69 -17.28 -1.70
C VAL A 5 -22.94 -18.38 -2.47
N LEU A 6 -23.69 -19.31 -3.02
CA LEU A 6 -23.19 -20.18 -4.08
C LEU A 6 -22.45 -19.30 -5.09
N PRO A 7 -21.29 -19.72 -5.60
CA PRO A 7 -20.66 -19.02 -6.69
C PRO A 7 -21.49 -19.23 -7.97
N TYR A 8 -22.58 -18.50 -8.09
CA TYR A 8 -23.38 -18.37 -9.32
C TYR A 8 -22.51 -18.06 -10.54
N SER A 9 -21.25 -17.64 -10.30
CA SER A 9 -20.32 -17.27 -11.33
C SER A 9 -19.75 -18.44 -12.13
N LEU A 10 -19.43 -19.57 -11.49
CA LEU A 10 -18.88 -20.71 -12.22
C LEU A 10 -19.97 -21.46 -12.99
N SER A 11 -21.15 -21.60 -12.40
CA SER A 11 -22.29 -22.22 -13.10
C SER A 11 -22.78 -21.36 -14.26
N VAL A 12 -22.72 -20.01 -14.16
CA VAL A 12 -23.10 -19.11 -15.25
C VAL A 12 -22.01 -19.10 -16.34
N VAL A 13 -20.72 -19.19 -15.97
CA VAL A 13 -19.63 -19.34 -16.95
C VAL A 13 -19.72 -20.68 -17.66
N MET A 14 -20.04 -21.76 -16.93
CA MET A 14 -20.27 -23.08 -17.52
C MET A 14 -21.54 -23.11 -18.39
N ALA A 15 -22.61 -22.46 -17.95
CA ALA A 15 -23.84 -22.36 -18.78
C ALA A 15 -23.64 -21.49 -20.03
N ALA A 16 -22.88 -20.41 -19.96
CA ALA A 16 -22.53 -19.56 -21.11
C ALA A 16 -21.57 -20.24 -22.09
N LEU A 17 -20.66 -21.08 -21.60
CA LEU A 17 -19.81 -21.94 -22.43
C LEU A 17 -20.60 -23.10 -23.07
N TYR A 18 -21.72 -23.53 -22.45
CA TYR A 18 -22.62 -24.55 -22.97
C TYR A 18 -23.58 -24.06 -24.06
N GLN A 19 -23.92 -22.77 -24.06
CA GLN A 19 -24.81 -22.17 -25.06
C GLN A 19 -23.97 -21.49 -26.16
N GLY A 20 -23.30 -22.31 -26.99
CA GLY A 20 -22.75 -21.90 -28.29
C GLY A 20 -23.89 -21.58 -29.25
N THR A 21 -24.47 -20.40 -29.16
CA THR A 21 -25.43 -19.93 -30.17
C THR A 21 -24.71 -19.15 -31.26
N ASP A 22 -24.79 -19.69 -32.49
CA ASP A 22 -24.53 -18.97 -33.73
C ASP A 22 -25.31 -17.65 -33.75
N VAL A 23 -24.60 -16.52 -33.62
CA VAL A 23 -25.18 -15.18 -33.81
C VAL A 23 -24.91 -14.75 -35.24
N SER A 24 -25.74 -15.15 -36.14
CA SER A 24 -25.93 -14.52 -37.44
C SER A 24 -27.43 -14.37 -37.74
N SER A 25 -28.08 -13.40 -37.12
CA SER A 25 -29.16 -12.57 -37.70
C SER A 25 -29.77 -11.67 -36.63
N PRO A 26 -30.02 -10.37 -36.92
CA PRO A 26 -30.79 -9.50 -36.06
C PRO A 26 -32.26 -9.74 -36.31
N ASP A 27 -33.05 -9.70 -35.25
CA ASP A 27 -34.49 -9.87 -35.16
C ASP A 27 -34.98 -11.28 -34.75
N LYS A 28 -35.04 -11.44 -33.43
CA LYS A 28 -36.20 -12.14 -32.82
C LYS A 28 -36.30 -11.78 -31.34
N HIS A 29 -37.44 -11.22 -30.98
CA HIS A 29 -37.94 -11.08 -29.62
C HIS A 29 -37.67 -12.36 -28.84
N LEU A 30 -36.87 -12.27 -27.75
CA LEU A 30 -36.79 -13.33 -26.74
C LEU A 30 -38.17 -13.42 -26.04
N ALA A 31 -39.07 -14.18 -26.63
CA ALA A 31 -40.15 -14.80 -25.89
C ALA A 31 -39.47 -15.77 -24.91
N LEU A 32 -39.67 -15.60 -23.62
CA LEU A 32 -39.51 -16.65 -22.63
C LEU A 32 -40.33 -17.86 -23.05
N LYS A 33 -39.71 -18.74 -23.85
CA LYS A 33 -40.20 -20.07 -24.06
C LYS A 33 -39.99 -20.83 -22.76
N ASP A 34 -41.07 -21.25 -22.15
CA ASP A 34 -41.16 -22.28 -21.13
C ASP A 34 -40.12 -23.38 -21.44
N VAL A 35 -39.06 -23.45 -20.64
CA VAL A 35 -38.28 -24.65 -20.47
C VAL A 35 -39.13 -25.58 -19.60
N ARG A 36 -40.18 -26.12 -20.19
CA ARG A 36 -40.72 -27.40 -19.78
C ARG A 36 -39.90 -28.46 -20.48
N GLU A 37 -38.66 -28.66 -20.02
CA GLU A 37 -38.07 -29.99 -20.13
C GLU A 37 -39.01 -30.92 -19.38
N VAL A 38 -39.53 -31.89 -20.06
CA VAL A 38 -40.27 -33.02 -19.53
C VAL A 38 -39.36 -33.65 -18.47
N LYS A 39 -39.62 -33.30 -17.18
CA LYS A 39 -38.99 -34.04 -16.07
C LYS A 39 -39.60 -35.44 -16.19
N GLU A 40 -38.82 -36.40 -16.67
CA GLU A 40 -39.10 -37.81 -16.47
C GLU A 40 -39.30 -37.97 -14.96
N GLU A 41 -40.51 -38.32 -14.54
CA GLU A 41 -40.79 -38.55 -13.12
C GLU A 41 -39.92 -39.70 -12.66
N THR A 42 -38.97 -39.40 -11.73
CA THR A 42 -38.12 -40.40 -11.10
C THR A 42 -39.01 -41.52 -10.53
N THR A 43 -38.69 -42.78 -10.88
CA THR A 43 -39.38 -43.96 -10.39
C THR A 43 -39.26 -44.09 -8.86
N LEU A 44 -40.12 -44.92 -8.25
CA LEU A 44 -40.10 -45.10 -6.78
C LEU A 44 -38.73 -45.69 -6.36
N ASP A 45 -38.17 -46.57 -7.14
CA ASP A 45 -36.88 -47.23 -6.85
C ASP A 45 -35.70 -46.29 -6.97
N GLU A 46 -35.73 -45.33 -7.90
CA GLU A 46 -34.76 -44.23 -8.01
C GLU A 46 -34.84 -43.29 -6.81
N LYS A 47 -36.04 -42.97 -6.33
CA LYS A 47 -36.21 -42.16 -5.10
C LYS A 47 -35.69 -42.89 -3.88
N LEU A 48 -35.93 -44.18 -3.75
CA LEU A 48 -35.41 -45.03 -2.68
C LEU A 48 -33.87 -45.13 -2.73
N PHE A 49 -33.33 -45.24 -3.93
CA PHE A 49 -31.88 -45.27 -4.15
C PHE A 49 -31.20 -43.96 -3.69
N LEU A 50 -31.71 -42.80 -4.11
CA LEU A 50 -31.19 -41.51 -3.69
C LEU A 50 -31.35 -41.28 -2.16
N LEU A 51 -32.48 -41.71 -1.57
CA LEU A 51 -32.72 -41.62 -0.15
C LEU A 51 -31.78 -42.54 0.66
N ALA A 52 -31.47 -43.74 0.15
CA ALA A 52 -30.51 -44.66 0.76
C ALA A 52 -29.07 -44.06 0.72
N CYS A 53 -28.71 -43.40 -0.38
CA CYS A 53 -27.44 -42.64 -0.47
C CYS A 53 -27.39 -41.47 0.54
N GLU A 54 -28.51 -40.74 0.70
CA GLU A 54 -28.61 -39.64 1.63
C GLU A 54 -28.52 -40.07 3.12
N LYS A 55 -29.15 -41.22 3.46
CA LYS A 55 -29.10 -41.81 4.80
C LYS A 55 -27.80 -42.54 5.13
N GLY A 56 -26.96 -42.80 4.15
CA GLY A 56 -25.73 -43.57 4.34
C GLY A 56 -25.93 -45.07 4.49
N ASP A 57 -27.05 -45.65 4.00
CA ASP A 57 -27.34 -47.07 4.09
C ASP A 57 -26.60 -47.85 3.00
N TYR A 58 -25.38 -48.27 3.33
CA TYR A 58 -24.48 -49.05 2.44
C TYR A 58 -25.13 -50.36 1.92
N TYR A 59 -25.84 -51.09 2.77
CA TYR A 59 -26.41 -52.38 2.37
C TYR A 59 -27.57 -52.22 1.41
N MET A 60 -28.40 -51.21 1.61
CA MET A 60 -29.54 -50.92 0.73
C MET A 60 -29.03 -50.41 -0.61
N VAL A 61 -28.04 -49.50 -0.65
CA VAL A 61 -27.42 -49.02 -1.91
C VAL A 61 -26.81 -50.18 -2.68
N LYS A 62 -26.06 -51.06 -2.01
CA LYS A 62 -25.44 -52.22 -2.63
C LYS A 62 -26.45 -53.16 -3.22
N LYS A 63 -27.53 -53.48 -2.50
CA LYS A 63 -28.61 -54.35 -2.96
C LYS A 63 -29.29 -53.77 -4.22
N LEU A 64 -29.61 -52.48 -4.22
CA LEU A 64 -30.25 -51.81 -5.36
C LEU A 64 -29.33 -51.76 -6.59
N LEU A 65 -28.01 -51.62 -6.38
CA LEU A 65 -27.02 -51.65 -7.48
C LEU A 65 -26.79 -53.06 -8.05
N GLU A 66 -26.90 -54.10 -7.21
CA GLU A 66 -26.85 -55.54 -7.67
C GLU A 66 -28.11 -55.89 -8.46
N GLU A 67 -29.27 -55.37 -8.07
CA GLU A 67 -30.55 -55.53 -8.78
C GLU A 67 -30.54 -54.81 -10.13
N LYS A 68 -29.71 -53.78 -10.35
CA LYS A 68 -29.45 -53.14 -11.66
C LYS A 68 -29.08 -54.14 -12.77
N SER A 69 -28.47 -55.25 -12.46
CA SER A 69 -28.15 -56.30 -13.43
C SER A 69 -29.40 -56.87 -14.17
N ARG A 70 -30.63 -56.54 -13.69
CA ARG A 70 -31.92 -56.89 -14.28
C ARG A 70 -32.54 -55.79 -15.14
N GLY A 71 -31.93 -54.59 -15.25
CA GLY A 71 -32.23 -53.60 -16.30
C GLY A 71 -33.17 -52.43 -15.93
N GLU A 72 -33.65 -52.29 -14.72
CA GLU A 72 -34.73 -51.34 -14.40
C GLU A 72 -34.31 -50.05 -13.66
N LEU A 73 -33.10 -49.94 -13.08
CA LEU A 73 -32.67 -48.77 -12.30
C LEU A 73 -31.72 -47.85 -13.09
N ASN A 74 -32.07 -46.59 -13.26
CA ASN A 74 -31.17 -45.57 -13.76
C ASN A 74 -30.27 -45.01 -12.63
N VAL A 75 -29.03 -45.40 -12.57
CA VAL A 75 -28.04 -45.01 -11.52
C VAL A 75 -27.63 -43.55 -11.58
N ASN A 76 -27.84 -42.91 -12.75
CA ASN A 76 -27.54 -41.49 -12.97
C ASN A 76 -28.80 -40.61 -12.81
N CYS A 77 -29.79 -41.07 -12.04
CA CYS A 77 -30.98 -40.28 -11.69
C CYS A 77 -30.58 -39.10 -10.78
N VAL A 78 -31.36 -38.01 -10.88
CA VAL A 78 -31.14 -36.81 -10.09
C VAL A 78 -32.35 -36.56 -9.20
N ASP A 79 -32.09 -35.97 -8.03
CA ASP A 79 -33.17 -35.55 -7.12
C ASP A 79 -33.89 -34.27 -7.62
N VAL A 80 -34.85 -33.77 -6.83
CA VAL A 80 -35.60 -32.55 -7.14
C VAL A 80 -34.70 -31.31 -7.18
N LEU A 81 -33.51 -31.34 -6.51
CA LEU A 81 -32.50 -30.29 -6.47
C LEU A 81 -31.47 -30.45 -7.60
N GLY A 82 -31.56 -31.48 -8.44
CA GLY A 82 -30.61 -31.76 -9.51
C GLY A 82 -29.32 -32.44 -9.01
N ARG A 83 -29.28 -33.03 -7.80
CA ARG A 83 -28.15 -33.76 -7.25
C ARG A 83 -28.20 -35.23 -7.65
N ASP A 84 -27.12 -35.77 -8.14
CA ASP A 84 -26.96 -37.19 -8.42
C ASP A 84 -26.51 -37.98 -7.16
N ALA A 85 -26.55 -39.30 -7.21
CA ALA A 85 -26.18 -40.17 -6.07
C ALA A 85 -24.73 -39.92 -5.63
N VAL A 86 -23.81 -39.61 -6.55
CA VAL A 86 -22.40 -39.31 -6.25
C VAL A 86 -22.28 -38.01 -5.50
N THR A 87 -22.99 -36.97 -5.94
CA THR A 87 -23.03 -35.66 -5.24
C THR A 87 -23.56 -35.79 -3.83
N ILE A 88 -24.68 -36.55 -3.65
CA ILE A 88 -25.29 -36.79 -2.34
C ILE A 88 -24.33 -37.55 -1.42
N ALA A 89 -23.63 -38.55 -1.90
CA ALA A 89 -22.64 -39.30 -1.12
C ALA A 89 -21.46 -38.41 -0.70
N ILE A 90 -21.02 -37.48 -1.55
CA ILE A 90 -19.95 -36.52 -1.24
C ILE A 90 -20.42 -35.49 -0.21
N GLU A 91 -21.59 -34.90 -0.38
CA GLU A 91 -22.13 -33.90 0.55
C GLU A 91 -22.35 -34.45 1.98
N ASN A 92 -22.67 -35.73 2.09
CA ASN A 92 -22.84 -36.42 3.36
C ASN A 92 -21.59 -37.13 3.89
N GLU A 93 -20.44 -36.94 3.24
CA GLU A 93 -19.12 -37.53 3.60
C GLU A 93 -19.12 -39.07 3.65
N ASN A 94 -20.02 -39.73 2.91
CA ASN A 94 -20.12 -41.18 2.87
C ASN A 94 -19.15 -41.81 1.85
N LEU A 95 -17.88 -41.97 2.26
CA LEU A 95 -16.78 -42.43 1.39
C LEU A 95 -16.97 -43.84 0.91
N ASP A 96 -17.52 -44.74 1.73
CA ASP A 96 -17.78 -46.16 1.36
C ASP A 96 -18.85 -46.27 0.25
N ILE A 97 -19.90 -45.46 0.35
CA ILE A 97 -20.94 -45.40 -0.71
C ILE A 97 -20.36 -44.78 -1.96
N LEU A 98 -19.56 -43.72 -1.83
CA LEU A 98 -18.87 -43.11 -2.97
C LEU A 98 -18.02 -44.14 -3.72
N GLN A 99 -17.21 -44.92 -3.02
CA GLN A 99 -16.41 -45.97 -3.65
C GLN A 99 -17.27 -47.04 -4.35
N LEU A 100 -18.34 -47.46 -3.70
CA LEU A 100 -19.29 -48.43 -4.27
C LEU A 100 -19.95 -47.92 -5.56
N LEU A 101 -20.36 -46.62 -5.59
CA LEU A 101 -20.95 -46.01 -6.77
C LEU A 101 -19.95 -45.92 -7.94
N LEU A 102 -18.69 -45.59 -7.65
CA LEU A 102 -17.63 -45.53 -8.64
C LEU A 102 -17.31 -46.94 -9.22
N GLU A 103 -17.32 -47.99 -8.40
CA GLU A 103 -17.11 -49.39 -8.85
C GLU A 103 -18.20 -49.84 -9.80
N HIS A 104 -19.43 -49.36 -9.63
CA HIS A 104 -20.59 -49.67 -10.48
C HIS A 104 -20.72 -48.74 -11.72
N GLY A 105 -19.76 -47.81 -11.90
CA GLY A 105 -19.62 -47.00 -13.11
C GLY A 105 -20.59 -45.81 -13.21
N CYS A 106 -21.00 -45.22 -12.11
CA CYS A 106 -21.75 -43.97 -12.07
C CYS A 106 -20.98 -42.84 -12.76
N GLN A 107 -21.68 -41.90 -13.36
CA GLN A 107 -21.03 -40.74 -14.01
C GLN A 107 -20.44 -39.81 -12.97
N THR A 108 -19.23 -39.32 -13.22
CA THR A 108 -18.46 -38.44 -12.31
C THR A 108 -18.19 -37.08 -12.94
N THR A 109 -19.14 -36.53 -13.71
CA THR A 109 -18.90 -35.32 -14.53
C THR A 109 -18.43 -34.13 -13.70
N ASP A 110 -19.09 -33.82 -12.60
CA ASP A 110 -18.78 -32.66 -11.74
C ASP A 110 -18.40 -33.04 -10.29
N ALA A 111 -18.31 -34.37 -10.02
CA ALA A 111 -18.09 -34.92 -8.69
C ALA A 111 -16.81 -34.36 -8.04
N LEU A 112 -15.72 -34.18 -8.79
CA LEU A 112 -14.48 -33.59 -8.26
C LEU A 112 -14.65 -32.14 -7.83
N LEU A 113 -15.40 -31.35 -8.59
CA LEU A 113 -15.66 -29.94 -8.23
C LEU A 113 -16.54 -29.86 -6.99
N VAL A 114 -17.54 -30.73 -6.87
CA VAL A 114 -18.40 -30.83 -5.69
C VAL A 114 -17.58 -31.26 -4.46
N ALA A 115 -16.70 -32.26 -4.60
CA ALA A 115 -15.85 -32.73 -3.51
C ALA A 115 -14.88 -31.65 -3.02
N ILE A 116 -14.38 -30.80 -3.92
CA ILE A 116 -13.51 -29.68 -3.58
C ILE A 116 -14.34 -28.56 -2.91
N ASP A 117 -15.55 -28.28 -3.40
CA ASP A 117 -16.43 -27.24 -2.85
C ASP A 117 -16.93 -27.60 -1.45
N SER A 118 -17.24 -28.87 -1.22
CA SER A 118 -17.62 -29.41 0.09
C SER A 118 -16.44 -29.66 1.03
N GLU A 119 -15.18 -29.44 0.57
CA GLU A 119 -13.93 -29.61 1.32
C GLU A 119 -13.70 -31.05 1.84
N VAL A 120 -14.28 -32.08 1.22
CA VAL A 120 -14.17 -33.49 1.61
C VAL A 120 -12.88 -34.10 1.03
N VAL A 121 -11.80 -34.05 1.80
CA VAL A 121 -10.45 -34.52 1.39
C VAL A 121 -10.44 -35.97 0.94
N GLY A 122 -11.14 -36.87 1.67
CA GLY A 122 -11.23 -38.29 1.33
C GLY A 122 -11.91 -38.57 -0.02
N ALA A 123 -12.97 -37.80 -0.34
CA ALA A 123 -13.65 -37.94 -1.64
C ALA A 123 -12.76 -37.48 -2.79
N VAL A 124 -11.99 -36.39 -2.60
CA VAL A 124 -11.02 -35.90 -3.61
C VAL A 124 -9.96 -36.96 -3.87
N ASP A 125 -9.42 -37.61 -2.83
CA ASP A 125 -8.39 -38.67 -2.98
C ASP A 125 -8.93 -39.88 -3.77
N ILE A 126 -10.14 -40.34 -3.41
CA ILE A 126 -10.80 -41.47 -4.13
C ILE A 126 -11.04 -41.09 -5.61
N LEU A 127 -11.56 -39.89 -5.88
CA LEU A 127 -11.86 -39.45 -7.23
C LEU A 127 -10.61 -39.27 -8.09
N LEU A 128 -9.51 -38.75 -7.54
CA LEU A 128 -8.24 -38.58 -8.25
C LEU A 128 -7.55 -39.93 -8.56
N ASN A 129 -7.69 -40.91 -7.67
CA ASN A 129 -7.10 -42.24 -7.82
C ASN A 129 -7.99 -43.17 -8.65
N HIS A 130 -9.26 -42.80 -8.86
CA HIS A 130 -10.19 -43.61 -9.65
C HIS A 130 -9.86 -43.54 -11.15
N ARG A 131 -9.30 -44.61 -11.72
CA ARG A 131 -9.10 -44.74 -13.18
C ARG A 131 -10.37 -45.34 -13.79
N PRO A 132 -11.13 -44.59 -14.61
CA PRO A 132 -12.30 -45.12 -15.27
C PRO A 132 -11.87 -46.29 -16.17
N ARG A 133 -12.43 -47.51 -15.91
CA ARG A 133 -12.30 -48.64 -16.82
C ARG A 133 -12.92 -48.25 -18.17
N ARG A 134 -12.06 -48.07 -19.17
CA ARG A 134 -12.39 -47.92 -20.61
C ARG A 134 -13.86 -47.58 -20.88
N SER A 135 -14.21 -46.35 -20.91
CA SER A 135 -15.32 -45.93 -21.75
C SER A 135 -15.16 -44.45 -22.13
N SER A 136 -15.32 -44.26 -23.43
CA SER A 136 -15.60 -42.99 -24.14
C SER A 136 -15.00 -41.76 -23.53
N LYS A 137 -14.06 -41.15 -24.25
CA LYS A 137 -13.61 -39.77 -24.05
C LYS A 137 -14.77 -38.98 -23.49
N PRO A 138 -14.57 -38.27 -22.38
CA PRO A 138 -15.64 -37.51 -21.74
C PRO A 138 -16.32 -36.62 -22.79
N SER A 139 -17.63 -36.46 -22.66
CA SER A 139 -18.47 -35.64 -23.54
C SER A 139 -17.90 -34.23 -23.73
N ILE A 140 -17.15 -33.73 -22.72
CA ILE A 140 -16.35 -32.52 -22.71
C ILE A 140 -15.27 -32.52 -23.80
N ALA A 141 -14.59 -33.67 -24.08
CA ALA A 141 -13.61 -33.76 -25.18
C ALA A 141 -14.28 -33.65 -26.54
N LYS A 142 -15.53 -34.07 -26.69
CA LYS A 142 -16.31 -33.84 -27.91
C LYS A 142 -16.75 -32.39 -28.07
N LEU A 143 -16.99 -31.66 -26.97
CA LEU A 143 -17.25 -30.22 -26.98
C LEU A 143 -15.96 -29.45 -27.32
N MET A 144 -14.84 -29.88 -26.81
CA MET A 144 -13.51 -29.33 -27.10
C MET A 144 -13.03 -29.55 -28.54
N GLN A 145 -13.45 -30.63 -29.17
CA GLN A 145 -13.16 -30.89 -30.57
C GLN A 145 -13.93 -29.98 -31.56
N ARG A 146 -15.03 -29.35 -31.07
CA ARG A 146 -15.76 -28.29 -31.80
C ARG A 146 -15.15 -26.90 -31.64
N ILE A 147 -14.42 -26.67 -30.54
CA ILE A 147 -13.65 -25.43 -30.30
C ILE A 147 -12.20 -25.74 -30.67
N GLN A 148 -11.85 -25.54 -31.94
CA GLN A 148 -10.51 -25.83 -32.53
C GLN A 148 -9.40 -24.93 -31.98
N ASN A 149 -9.41 -24.59 -30.70
CA ASN A 149 -8.37 -23.81 -30.04
C ASN A 149 -7.71 -24.61 -28.91
N PRO A 150 -6.41 -24.97 -29.06
CA PRO A 150 -5.68 -25.72 -28.05
C PRO A 150 -5.53 -24.97 -26.69
N GLU A 151 -5.81 -23.67 -26.63
CA GLU A 151 -5.75 -22.85 -25.42
C GLU A 151 -6.89 -23.10 -24.42
N TYR A 152 -8.05 -23.60 -24.89
CA TYR A 152 -9.18 -23.89 -23.99
C TYR A 152 -9.08 -25.23 -23.25
N SER A 153 -8.25 -26.14 -23.74
CA SER A 153 -8.04 -27.43 -23.04
C SER A 153 -7.29 -27.29 -21.75
N THR A 154 -6.38 -26.29 -21.67
CA THR A 154 -5.60 -25.99 -20.45
C THR A 154 -6.42 -25.27 -19.38
N THR A 155 -7.52 -24.62 -19.72
CA THR A 155 -8.35 -23.89 -18.75
C THR A 155 -9.23 -24.82 -17.92
N MET A 156 -9.69 -25.94 -18.45
CA MET A 156 -10.52 -26.89 -17.70
C MET A 156 -9.74 -27.66 -16.63
N ASP A 157 -8.48 -28.00 -16.88
CA ASP A 157 -7.63 -28.69 -15.92
C ASP A 157 -7.26 -27.78 -14.72
N VAL A 158 -7.34 -26.46 -14.91
CA VAL A 158 -6.98 -25.44 -13.91
C VAL A 158 -8.16 -25.12 -12.96
N VAL A 159 -9.41 -25.34 -13.38
CA VAL A 159 -10.62 -25.00 -12.58
C VAL A 159 -10.63 -25.68 -11.20
N PRO A 160 -10.30 -26.98 -11.04
CA PRO A 160 -10.25 -27.62 -9.72
C PRO A 160 -9.23 -26.95 -8.79
N VAL A 161 -8.05 -26.55 -9.30
CA VAL A 161 -7.02 -25.87 -8.50
C VAL A 161 -7.47 -24.47 -8.08
N ILE A 162 -8.14 -23.75 -8.99
CA ILE A 162 -8.69 -22.42 -8.68
C ILE A 162 -9.74 -22.53 -7.57
N LEU A 163 -10.64 -23.50 -7.65
CA LEU A 163 -11.68 -23.72 -6.63
C LEU A 163 -11.08 -24.10 -5.28
N ALA A 164 -10.13 -25.04 -5.26
CA ALA A 164 -9.42 -25.47 -4.05
C ALA A 164 -8.64 -24.30 -3.40
N ALA A 165 -8.05 -23.43 -4.21
CA ALA A 165 -7.36 -22.23 -3.73
C ALA A 165 -8.34 -21.20 -3.15
N HIS A 166 -9.53 -21.03 -3.73
CA HIS A 166 -10.57 -20.16 -3.19
C HIS A 166 -11.05 -20.63 -1.81
N ARG A 167 -11.16 -21.97 -1.61
CA ARG A 167 -11.47 -22.57 -0.31
C ARG A 167 -10.28 -22.55 0.65
N ASN A 168 -9.07 -22.24 0.16
CA ASN A 168 -7.83 -22.20 0.92
C ASN A 168 -7.49 -23.52 1.63
N ASN A 169 -7.91 -24.67 1.06
CA ASN A 169 -7.65 -25.98 1.62
C ASN A 169 -6.28 -26.51 1.20
N TYR A 170 -5.36 -26.60 2.15
CA TYR A 170 -3.97 -26.98 1.91
C TYR A 170 -3.83 -28.45 1.45
N GLU A 171 -4.63 -29.36 2.00
CA GLU A 171 -4.52 -30.79 1.73
C GLU A 171 -4.99 -31.11 0.31
N ILE A 172 -6.14 -30.59 -0.09
CA ILE A 172 -6.68 -30.75 -1.45
C ILE A 172 -5.73 -30.12 -2.48
N LEU A 173 -5.20 -28.93 -2.21
CA LEU A 173 -4.22 -28.30 -3.09
C LEU A 173 -2.94 -29.14 -3.26
N THR A 174 -2.46 -29.75 -2.18
CA THR A 174 -1.28 -30.62 -2.22
C THR A 174 -1.52 -31.84 -3.12
N MET A 175 -2.73 -32.42 -3.08
CA MET A 175 -3.10 -33.56 -3.95
C MET A 175 -3.19 -33.16 -5.41
N LEU A 176 -3.83 -32.02 -5.70
CA LEU A 176 -4.00 -31.53 -7.08
C LEU A 176 -2.67 -31.11 -7.71
N LEU A 177 -1.78 -30.45 -6.98
CA LEU A 177 -0.48 -30.01 -7.49
C LEU A 177 0.49 -31.17 -7.78
N LYS A 178 0.30 -32.35 -7.16
CA LYS A 178 1.08 -33.55 -7.50
C LYS A 178 0.83 -34.07 -8.92
N GLN A 179 -0.23 -33.56 -9.60
CA GLN A 179 -0.58 -33.94 -10.99
C GLN A 179 0.07 -33.00 -12.04
N ASP A 180 1.10 -32.24 -11.69
CA ASP A 180 1.86 -31.31 -12.58
C ASP A 180 0.99 -30.28 -13.33
N ILE A 181 -0.09 -29.83 -12.72
CA ILE A 181 -0.96 -28.80 -13.29
C ILE A 181 -0.28 -27.44 -13.17
N SER A 182 0.07 -26.82 -14.29
CA SER A 182 0.66 -25.48 -14.33
C SER A 182 -0.41 -24.40 -14.31
N LEU A 183 -0.35 -23.51 -13.30
CA LEU A 183 -1.23 -22.35 -13.24
C LEU A 183 -0.74 -21.23 -14.18
N PRO A 184 -1.62 -20.61 -14.95
CA PRO A 184 -1.26 -19.46 -15.77
C PRO A 184 -0.90 -18.27 -14.86
N ARG A 185 0.32 -17.75 -15.00
CA ARG A 185 0.77 -16.54 -14.27
C ARG A 185 0.57 -15.33 -15.17
N PRO A 186 -0.32 -14.40 -14.83
CA PRO A 186 -0.46 -13.14 -15.55
C PRO A 186 0.83 -12.32 -15.44
N HIS A 187 1.20 -11.62 -16.49
CA HIS A 187 2.32 -10.69 -16.45
C HIS A 187 1.92 -9.40 -15.71
N ALA A 188 2.89 -8.73 -15.06
CA ALA A 188 2.67 -7.44 -14.39
C ALA A 188 2.14 -6.38 -15.37
N VAL A 189 1.42 -5.40 -14.84
CA VAL A 189 0.75 -4.33 -15.64
C VAL A 189 1.74 -3.55 -16.52
N GLY A 190 2.95 -3.31 -16.02
CA GLY A 190 4.03 -2.61 -16.72
C GLY A 190 4.97 -3.51 -17.54
N CYS A 191 4.66 -4.78 -17.76
CA CYS A 191 5.57 -5.71 -18.43
C CYS A 191 5.84 -5.31 -19.90
N GLU A 192 7.12 -5.14 -20.26
CA GLU A 192 7.61 -4.77 -21.60
C GLU A 192 8.18 -5.96 -22.40
N CYS A 193 7.89 -7.20 -22.01
CA CYS A 193 8.40 -8.36 -22.72
C CYS A 193 7.92 -8.38 -24.20
N THR A 194 8.64 -9.08 -25.04
CA THR A 194 8.32 -9.21 -26.48
C THR A 194 6.93 -9.74 -26.73
N LEU A 195 6.42 -10.60 -25.84
CA LEU A 195 5.08 -11.18 -25.91
C LEU A 195 4.00 -10.15 -25.54
N CYS A 196 4.23 -9.30 -24.52
CA CYS A 196 3.31 -8.23 -24.16
C CYS A 196 3.29 -7.11 -25.21
N ASN A 197 4.40 -6.89 -25.92
CA ASN A 197 4.50 -5.90 -26.99
C ASN A 197 4.02 -6.43 -28.36
N ALA A 198 4.00 -7.74 -28.56
CA ALA A 198 3.52 -8.34 -29.80
C ALA A 198 2.00 -8.14 -29.93
N LYS A 199 1.56 -7.62 -31.06
CA LYS A 199 0.13 -7.40 -31.39
C LYS A 199 -0.65 -8.72 -31.63
N ASN A 200 -0.05 -9.88 -31.39
CA ASN A 200 -0.66 -11.18 -31.61
C ASN A 200 -1.61 -11.58 -30.48
N LYS A 201 -2.87 -11.72 -30.84
CA LYS A 201 -4.08 -11.85 -30.05
C LYS A 201 -4.26 -13.16 -29.24
N LYS A 202 -3.26 -14.05 -29.17
CA LYS A 202 -3.55 -15.44 -28.76
C LYS A 202 -3.58 -15.69 -27.26
N ASP A 203 -2.94 -14.85 -26.41
CA ASP A 203 -2.86 -15.08 -24.96
C ASP A 203 -3.42 -13.90 -24.16
N SER A 204 -4.71 -13.64 -24.24
CA SER A 204 -5.36 -12.52 -23.56
C SER A 204 -5.29 -12.58 -22.01
N LEU A 205 -5.16 -13.79 -21.46
CA LEU A 205 -5.10 -14.02 -19.99
C LEU A 205 -3.73 -13.74 -19.39
N ARG A 206 -2.65 -13.90 -20.18
CA ARG A 206 -1.28 -13.69 -19.71
C ARG A 206 -0.79 -12.26 -19.83
N HIS A 207 -1.41 -11.46 -20.71
CA HIS A 207 -0.92 -10.14 -21.07
C HIS A 207 -1.78 -9.02 -20.48
N SER A 208 -1.20 -8.24 -19.60
CA SER A 208 -1.86 -7.14 -18.88
C SER A 208 -2.30 -5.98 -19.78
N ARG A 209 -1.62 -5.75 -20.92
CA ARG A 209 -1.94 -4.64 -21.84
C ARG A 209 -3.28 -4.77 -22.57
N HIS A 210 -3.89 -5.95 -22.58
CA HIS A 210 -5.21 -6.10 -23.19
C HIS A 210 -6.33 -5.39 -22.42
N ALA A 211 -6.11 -5.03 -21.16
CA ALA A 211 -7.04 -4.20 -20.39
C ALA A 211 -7.19 -2.77 -20.97
N PHE A 212 -6.18 -2.30 -21.71
CA PHE A 212 -6.16 -0.96 -22.34
C PHE A 212 -6.59 -0.92 -23.80
N LEU A 213 -6.96 -2.07 -24.40
CA LEU A 213 -7.41 -2.06 -25.78
C LEU A 213 -8.78 -1.37 -25.90
N PRO A 214 -8.96 -0.52 -26.91
CA PRO A 214 -10.23 0.17 -27.13
C PRO A 214 -11.39 -0.83 -27.30
N PRO A 215 -12.62 -0.44 -26.91
CA PRO A 215 -13.81 -1.32 -26.96
C PRO A 215 -14.07 -1.98 -28.30
N SER A 216 -13.61 -1.39 -29.41
CA SER A 216 -13.73 -1.90 -30.76
C SER A 216 -12.97 -3.21 -31.03
N PHE A 217 -12.06 -3.61 -30.12
CA PHE A 217 -11.26 -4.84 -30.28
C PHE A 217 -11.93 -6.11 -29.75
N TYR A 218 -12.99 -5.97 -28.95
CA TYR A 218 -13.74 -7.11 -28.37
C TYR A 218 -15.02 -7.33 -29.15
N PRO A 219 -15.30 -8.58 -29.55
CA PRO A 219 -16.49 -8.87 -30.37
C PRO A 219 -17.82 -8.67 -29.61
N SER A 220 -17.79 -8.68 -28.26
CA SER A 220 -18.95 -8.36 -27.44
C SER A 220 -18.54 -7.85 -26.05
N PRO A 221 -19.32 -6.94 -25.41
CA PRO A 221 -19.07 -6.46 -24.05
C PRO A 221 -19.16 -7.59 -23.00
N THR A 222 -19.96 -8.62 -23.25
CA THR A 222 -20.09 -9.80 -22.39
C THR A 222 -18.81 -10.62 -22.32
N LEU A 223 -18.13 -10.82 -23.45
CA LEU A 223 -16.86 -11.57 -23.51
C LEU A 223 -15.75 -10.83 -22.76
N ARG A 224 -15.72 -9.50 -22.86
CA ARG A 224 -14.79 -8.65 -22.10
C ARG A 224 -15.01 -8.82 -20.59
N PHE A 225 -16.26 -8.74 -20.12
CA PHE A 225 -16.59 -8.92 -18.70
C PHE A 225 -16.20 -10.31 -18.17
N LEU A 226 -16.46 -11.36 -18.95
CA LEU A 226 -16.07 -12.74 -18.60
C LEU A 226 -14.55 -12.89 -18.48
N LEU A 227 -13.78 -12.29 -19.38
CA LEU A 227 -12.31 -12.33 -19.33
C LEU A 227 -11.75 -11.63 -18.08
N PHE A 228 -12.29 -10.45 -17.73
CA PHE A 228 -11.88 -9.74 -16.52
C PHE A 228 -12.24 -10.50 -15.25
N ARG A 229 -13.40 -11.12 -15.22
CA ARG A 229 -13.85 -11.94 -14.08
C ARG A 229 -12.96 -13.18 -13.92
N PHE A 230 -12.67 -13.90 -15.00
CA PHE A 230 -11.75 -15.04 -14.95
C PHE A 230 -10.34 -14.64 -14.52
N ARG A 231 -9.86 -13.46 -14.94
CA ARG A 231 -8.60 -12.90 -14.47
C ARG A 231 -8.64 -12.61 -12.97
N LEU A 232 -9.72 -12.05 -12.46
CA LEU A 232 -9.92 -11.84 -11.03
C LEU A 232 -9.88 -13.16 -10.27
N ASP A 233 -10.54 -14.21 -10.78
CA ASP A 233 -10.55 -15.54 -10.15
C ASP A 233 -9.15 -16.18 -10.14
N ILE A 234 -8.34 -15.98 -11.19
CA ILE A 234 -6.92 -16.38 -11.20
C ILE A 234 -6.14 -15.62 -10.12
N TYR A 235 -6.30 -14.30 -10.01
CA TYR A 235 -5.60 -13.54 -8.97
C TYR A 235 -6.08 -13.90 -7.57
N ARG A 236 -7.35 -14.22 -7.38
CA ARG A 236 -7.89 -14.74 -6.12
C ARG A 236 -7.26 -16.08 -5.75
N CYS A 237 -7.07 -16.96 -6.73
CA CYS A 237 -6.33 -18.22 -6.58
C CYS A 237 -4.87 -17.96 -6.19
N LEU A 238 -4.15 -17.12 -6.94
CA LEU A 238 -2.75 -16.79 -6.67
C LEU A 238 -2.53 -16.09 -5.32
N ALA A 239 -3.53 -15.34 -4.82
CA ALA A 239 -3.50 -14.68 -3.53
C ALA A 239 -3.83 -15.62 -2.35
N SER A 240 -4.21 -16.89 -2.63
CA SER A 240 -4.48 -17.88 -1.58
C SER A 240 -3.22 -18.21 -0.78
N PRO A 241 -3.24 -18.08 0.55
CA PRO A 241 -2.11 -18.44 1.42
C PRO A 241 -1.62 -19.86 1.21
N SER A 242 -2.53 -20.84 1.09
CA SER A 242 -2.19 -22.25 0.90
C SER A 242 -1.46 -22.49 -0.41
N LEU A 243 -1.89 -21.85 -1.50
CA LEU A 243 -1.21 -21.98 -2.79
C LEU A 243 0.18 -21.32 -2.76
N ILE A 244 0.32 -20.11 -2.20
CA ILE A 244 1.61 -19.42 -2.10
C ILE A 244 2.63 -20.27 -1.32
N MET A 245 2.20 -20.91 -0.21
CA MET A 245 3.07 -21.78 0.60
C MET A 245 3.52 -23.05 -0.13
N LEU A 246 2.73 -23.56 -1.08
CA LEU A 246 3.03 -24.79 -1.80
C LEU A 246 3.84 -24.57 -3.08
N THR A 247 3.67 -23.42 -3.74
CA THR A 247 4.26 -23.18 -5.07
C THR A 247 5.52 -22.34 -5.06
N GLU A 248 5.75 -21.56 -4.00
CA GLU A 248 6.85 -20.59 -3.97
C GLU A 248 7.90 -20.92 -2.92
N GLU A 249 9.17 -20.83 -3.30
CA GLU A 249 10.29 -20.98 -2.37
C GLU A 249 10.34 -19.86 -1.33
N ASP A 250 9.86 -18.67 -1.70
CA ASP A 250 9.83 -17.48 -0.85
C ASP A 250 8.41 -16.89 -0.76
N PRO A 251 7.55 -17.46 0.09
CA PRO A 251 6.16 -17.06 0.21
C PRO A 251 6.00 -15.61 0.70
N ILE A 252 6.95 -15.08 1.49
CA ILE A 252 6.89 -13.70 1.98
C ILE A 252 7.12 -12.71 0.82
N LEU A 253 8.15 -12.94 0.01
CA LEU A 253 8.43 -12.07 -1.14
C LEU A 253 7.28 -12.12 -2.14
N ARG A 254 6.80 -13.31 -2.43
CA ARG A 254 5.68 -13.47 -3.38
C ARG A 254 4.42 -12.74 -2.92
N ALA A 255 4.10 -12.79 -1.62
CA ALA A 255 2.99 -12.03 -1.06
C ALA A 255 3.19 -10.51 -1.20
N PHE A 256 4.44 -10.01 -1.09
CA PHE A 256 4.73 -8.58 -1.30
C PHE A 256 4.51 -8.17 -2.76
N GLU A 257 5.07 -8.92 -3.71
CA GLU A 257 4.91 -8.68 -5.15
C GLU A 257 3.44 -8.72 -5.56
N LEU A 258 2.72 -9.79 -5.20
CA LEU A 258 1.29 -9.91 -5.51
C LEU A 258 0.48 -8.76 -4.93
N SER A 259 0.78 -8.31 -3.70
CA SER A 259 0.05 -7.20 -3.10
C SER A 259 0.29 -5.87 -3.83
N ALA A 260 1.49 -5.68 -4.42
CA ALA A 260 1.81 -4.51 -5.24
C ALA A 260 1.12 -4.59 -6.61
N ASP A 261 1.21 -5.73 -7.28
CA ASP A 261 0.56 -5.97 -8.58
C ASP A 261 -0.97 -5.78 -8.48
N LEU A 262 -1.59 -6.33 -7.43
CA LEU A 262 -3.03 -6.17 -7.17
C LEU A 262 -3.43 -4.73 -6.90
N LYS A 263 -2.58 -3.97 -6.21
CA LYS A 263 -2.83 -2.55 -5.97
C LYS A 263 -2.73 -1.75 -7.27
N GLU A 264 -1.76 -2.05 -8.13
CA GLU A 264 -1.63 -1.41 -9.44
C GLU A 264 -2.84 -1.74 -10.34
N LEU A 265 -3.28 -3.01 -10.35
CA LEU A 265 -4.49 -3.44 -11.04
C LEU A 265 -5.74 -2.73 -10.54
N SER A 266 -5.86 -2.46 -9.25
CA SER A 266 -7.00 -1.75 -8.68
C SER A 266 -7.13 -0.31 -9.18
N LEU A 267 -6.02 0.30 -9.64
CA LEU A 267 -6.02 1.63 -10.26
C LEU A 267 -6.39 1.59 -11.74
N VAL A 268 -6.09 0.47 -12.41
CA VAL A 268 -6.32 0.27 -13.84
C VAL A 268 -7.74 -0.23 -14.12
N GLU A 269 -8.18 -1.24 -13.37
CA GLU A 269 -9.50 -1.88 -13.51
C GLU A 269 -10.45 -1.39 -12.42
N VAL A 270 -11.01 -0.21 -12.64
CA VAL A 270 -11.84 0.50 -11.64
C VAL A 270 -13.11 -0.30 -11.26
N GLU A 271 -13.64 -1.12 -12.18
CA GLU A 271 -14.84 -1.94 -11.98
C GLU A 271 -14.67 -2.97 -10.85
N PHE A 272 -13.48 -3.58 -10.74
CA PHE A 272 -13.13 -4.60 -9.74
C PHE A 272 -12.19 -4.08 -8.65
N ARG A 273 -12.13 -2.76 -8.48
CA ARG A 273 -11.22 -2.11 -7.54
C ARG A 273 -11.29 -2.68 -6.13
N ASN A 274 -12.50 -2.83 -5.60
CA ASN A 274 -12.70 -3.29 -4.23
C ASN A 274 -12.21 -4.73 -4.04
N ASP A 275 -12.47 -5.60 -5.04
CA ASP A 275 -12.02 -7.00 -4.99
C ASP A 275 -10.48 -7.10 -5.01
N TYR A 276 -9.82 -6.33 -5.88
CA TYR A 276 -8.35 -6.29 -5.91
C TYR A 276 -7.73 -5.70 -4.64
N GLU A 277 -8.34 -4.66 -4.07
CA GLU A 277 -7.88 -4.08 -2.79
C GLU A 277 -8.05 -5.08 -1.64
N GLU A 278 -9.11 -5.87 -1.61
CA GLU A 278 -9.33 -6.92 -0.60
C GLU A 278 -8.29 -8.05 -0.74
N LEU A 279 -8.03 -8.53 -1.96
CA LEU A 279 -7.00 -9.53 -2.22
C LEU A 279 -5.60 -9.01 -1.85
N ALA A 280 -5.29 -7.76 -2.17
CA ALA A 280 -4.03 -7.14 -1.77
C ALA A 280 -3.88 -7.08 -0.23
N LYS A 281 -4.97 -6.76 0.47
CA LYS A 281 -5.01 -6.79 1.94
C LYS A 281 -4.81 -8.21 2.49
N GLN A 282 -5.42 -9.21 1.86
CA GLN A 282 -5.24 -10.63 2.24
C GLN A 282 -3.77 -11.06 2.14
N CYS A 283 -3.08 -10.74 1.03
CA CYS A 283 -1.65 -11.00 0.87
C CYS A 283 -0.80 -10.33 1.96
N LYS A 284 -1.10 -9.06 2.30
CA LYS A 284 -0.40 -8.32 3.38
C LYS A 284 -0.61 -8.96 4.75
N MET A 285 -1.84 -9.38 5.04
CA MET A 285 -2.15 -10.07 6.30
C MET A 285 -1.47 -11.42 6.38
N PHE A 286 -1.44 -12.19 5.29
CA PHE A 286 -0.73 -13.46 5.22
C PHE A 286 0.77 -13.30 5.54
N ALA A 287 1.44 -12.36 4.91
CA ALA A 287 2.86 -12.10 5.17
C ALA A 287 3.13 -11.70 6.64
N LYS A 288 2.26 -10.88 7.23
CA LYS A 288 2.31 -10.51 8.66
C LYS A 288 2.11 -11.73 9.56
N ASP A 289 1.11 -12.57 9.28
CA ASP A 289 0.75 -13.71 10.12
C ASP A 289 1.80 -14.81 10.02
N LEU A 290 2.45 -14.97 8.86
CA LEU A 290 3.57 -15.87 8.67
C LEU A 290 4.79 -15.40 9.49
N LEU A 291 5.12 -14.10 9.47
CA LEU A 291 6.18 -13.53 10.31
C LEU A 291 5.89 -13.68 11.80
N ALA A 292 4.61 -13.62 12.21
CA ALA A 292 4.19 -13.77 13.58
C ALA A 292 4.53 -15.17 14.15
N GLN A 293 4.74 -16.18 13.31
CA GLN A 293 5.13 -17.54 13.72
C GLN A 293 6.62 -17.66 14.10
N ALA A 294 7.44 -16.61 13.84
CA ALA A 294 8.83 -16.60 14.27
C ALA A 294 8.92 -16.51 15.80
N ARG A 295 9.56 -17.49 16.43
CA ARG A 295 9.67 -17.62 17.90
C ARG A 295 10.98 -17.07 18.44
N ASN A 296 12.05 -17.14 17.65
CA ASN A 296 13.39 -16.79 18.07
C ASN A 296 13.91 -15.55 17.31
N SER A 297 14.68 -14.70 17.99
CA SER A 297 15.32 -13.53 17.34
C SER A 297 16.26 -13.94 16.21
N ARG A 298 16.89 -15.13 16.28
CA ARG A 298 17.76 -15.66 15.23
C ARG A 298 16.98 -16.08 13.97
N GLU A 299 15.80 -16.70 14.13
CA GLU A 299 14.91 -16.98 13.00
C GLU A 299 14.52 -15.66 12.29
N LEU A 300 14.14 -14.68 13.10
CA LEU A 300 13.74 -13.36 12.60
C LEU A 300 14.87 -12.64 11.88
N GLU A 301 16.09 -12.72 12.39
CA GLU A 301 17.30 -12.17 11.77
C GLU A 301 17.55 -12.79 10.40
N VAL A 302 17.46 -14.10 10.26
CA VAL A 302 17.64 -14.81 8.98
C VAL A 302 16.56 -14.39 8.00
N ILE A 303 15.28 -14.30 8.43
CA ILE A 303 14.16 -13.90 7.58
C ILE A 303 14.34 -12.47 7.07
N LEU A 304 14.68 -11.53 7.95
CA LEU A 304 14.78 -10.11 7.60
C LEU A 304 16.02 -9.77 6.77
N ASN A 305 17.09 -10.59 6.85
CA ASN A 305 18.31 -10.41 6.09
C ASN A 305 18.33 -11.18 4.76
N HIS A 306 17.35 -12.05 4.49
CA HIS A 306 17.33 -12.86 3.27
C HIS A 306 17.12 -12.00 2.02
N THR A 307 17.87 -12.32 0.96
CA THR A 307 17.84 -11.66 -0.35
C THR A 307 17.67 -12.69 -1.44
N SER A 308 16.57 -12.69 -2.16
CA SER A 308 16.28 -13.64 -3.24
C SER A 308 16.81 -13.19 -4.60
N SER A 309 17.02 -11.89 -4.84
CA SER A 309 17.47 -11.37 -6.12
C SER A 309 18.98 -11.38 -6.30
N GLU A 310 19.45 -11.76 -7.51
CA GLU A 310 20.88 -11.77 -7.86
C GLU A 310 21.44 -10.37 -8.11
N ASP A 311 20.62 -9.38 -8.44
CA ASP A 311 21.05 -8.14 -9.06
C ASP A 311 21.62 -7.09 -8.09
N HIS A 312 21.35 -7.17 -6.79
CA HIS A 312 21.80 -6.17 -5.81
C HIS A 312 22.42 -6.73 -4.53
N VAL A 313 22.98 -7.94 -4.60
CA VAL A 313 23.70 -8.49 -3.45
C VAL A 313 25.02 -7.75 -3.31
N ASP A 314 25.10 -6.88 -2.33
CA ASP A 314 26.38 -6.29 -1.92
C ASP A 314 27.28 -7.43 -1.45
N LYS A 315 28.19 -7.88 -2.36
CA LYS A 315 29.13 -9.00 -2.15
C LYS A 315 29.92 -8.86 -0.85
N ARG A 316 30.04 -7.64 -0.31
CA ARG A 316 30.71 -7.36 0.94
C ARG A 316 29.80 -7.61 2.15
N GLY A 317 28.54 -7.27 2.07
CA GLY A 317 27.60 -7.51 3.17
C GLY A 317 27.43 -8.99 3.48
N LEU A 318 27.59 -9.86 2.46
CA LEU A 318 27.56 -11.31 2.64
C LEU A 318 28.84 -11.85 3.31
N LEU A 319 29.99 -11.33 2.93
CA LEU A 319 31.29 -11.75 3.47
C LEU A 319 31.54 -11.25 4.90
N GLU A 320 30.98 -10.10 5.25
CA GLU A 320 31.21 -9.48 6.56
C GLU A 320 30.10 -9.81 7.60
N GLU A 321 29.18 -10.76 7.31
CA GLU A 321 28.04 -11.12 8.19
C GLU A 321 27.21 -9.91 8.68
N ARG A 322 27.23 -8.80 7.96
CA ARG A 322 26.51 -7.59 8.35
C ARG A 322 25.02 -7.74 8.14
N MET A 323 24.26 -7.21 9.08
CA MET A 323 22.80 -7.09 8.99
C MET A 323 22.43 -6.13 7.87
N ASN A 324 22.08 -6.64 6.70
CA ASN A 324 21.70 -5.82 5.56
C ASN A 324 20.19 -5.47 5.55
N LEU A 325 19.38 -6.18 6.32
CA LEU A 325 17.93 -6.02 6.43
C LEU A 325 17.22 -5.92 5.06
N SER A 326 17.71 -6.68 4.09
CA SER A 326 17.26 -6.59 2.69
C SER A 326 15.76 -6.84 2.55
N ARG A 327 15.23 -7.82 3.30
CA ARG A 327 13.80 -8.13 3.30
C ARG A 327 12.96 -6.96 3.85
N LEU A 328 13.46 -6.30 4.88
CA LEU A 328 12.77 -5.16 5.46
C LEU A 328 12.80 -3.95 4.51
N LYS A 329 13.90 -3.74 3.79
CA LYS A 329 13.98 -2.72 2.72
C LYS A 329 12.96 -3.00 1.61
N LEU A 330 12.83 -4.27 1.19
CA LEU A 330 11.80 -4.69 0.24
C LEU A 330 10.39 -4.50 0.80
N ALA A 331 10.16 -4.82 2.06
CA ALA A 331 8.85 -4.59 2.71
C ALA A 331 8.47 -3.10 2.70
N ILE A 332 9.42 -2.21 2.85
CA ILE A 332 9.19 -0.76 2.74
C ILE A 332 8.93 -0.35 1.29
N LYS A 333 9.72 -0.85 0.34
CA LYS A 333 9.53 -0.58 -1.10
C LYS A 333 8.14 -1.01 -1.58
N TYR A 334 7.66 -2.19 -1.17
CA TYR A 334 6.32 -2.69 -1.49
C TYR A 334 5.22 -2.19 -0.54
N ASN A 335 5.51 -1.20 0.32
CA ASN A 335 4.55 -0.56 1.23
C ASN A 335 3.78 -1.55 2.13
N GLN A 336 4.50 -2.53 2.71
CA GLN A 336 3.98 -3.59 3.57
C GLN A 336 3.86 -3.12 5.03
N LYS A 337 2.94 -2.19 5.30
CA LYS A 337 2.78 -1.54 6.61
C LYS A 337 2.48 -2.54 7.73
N GLU A 338 1.63 -3.53 7.46
CA GLU A 338 1.21 -4.57 8.42
C GLU A 338 2.39 -5.47 8.84
N PHE A 339 3.24 -5.83 7.89
CA PHE A 339 4.44 -6.63 8.13
C PHE A 339 5.46 -5.89 8.99
N VAL A 340 5.74 -4.64 8.65
CA VAL A 340 6.72 -3.80 9.38
C VAL A 340 6.21 -3.43 10.77
N ALA A 341 4.91 -3.16 10.94
CA ALA A 341 4.30 -2.81 12.23
C ALA A 341 4.15 -4.00 13.21
N GLN A 342 4.39 -5.23 12.75
CA GLN A 342 4.30 -6.43 13.55
C GLN A 342 5.29 -6.38 14.74
N SER A 343 4.85 -6.87 15.92
CA SER A 343 5.57 -6.73 17.19
C SER A 343 6.99 -7.29 17.15
N ASN A 344 7.18 -8.49 16.54
CA ASN A 344 8.49 -9.14 16.44
C ASN A 344 9.46 -8.31 15.60
N CYS A 345 8.99 -7.75 14.47
CA CYS A 345 9.77 -6.86 13.62
C CYS A 345 10.18 -5.59 14.36
N GLN A 346 9.24 -4.96 15.07
CA GLN A 346 9.51 -3.76 15.84
C GLN A 346 10.47 -4.00 17.02
N GLN A 347 10.35 -5.14 17.68
CA GLN A 347 11.27 -5.52 18.76
C GLN A 347 12.69 -5.73 18.22
N PHE A 348 12.81 -6.39 17.07
CA PHE A 348 14.11 -6.60 16.42
C PHE A 348 14.73 -5.27 15.98
N LEU A 349 13.95 -4.40 15.34
CA LEU A 349 14.40 -3.06 14.97
C LEU A 349 14.88 -2.23 16.17
N ASN A 350 14.21 -2.34 17.31
CA ASN A 350 14.63 -1.70 18.55
C ASN A 350 15.99 -2.23 19.05
N THR A 351 16.25 -3.54 18.92
CA THR A 351 17.55 -4.11 19.32
C THR A 351 18.69 -3.61 18.44
N VAL A 352 18.46 -3.54 17.12
CA VAL A 352 19.45 -3.04 16.16
C VAL A 352 19.68 -1.53 16.33
N TRP A 353 18.59 -0.76 16.59
CA TRP A 353 18.67 0.69 16.79
C TRP A 353 19.59 1.08 17.94
N PHE A 354 19.46 0.45 19.10
CA PHE A 354 20.28 0.73 20.26
C PHE A 354 21.63 0.01 20.24
N GLY A 355 21.76 -1.14 19.55
CA GLY A 355 22.99 -1.88 19.41
C GLY A 355 23.85 -1.97 20.69
N GLU A 356 25.11 -1.52 20.64
CA GLU A 356 26.01 -1.47 21.80
C GLU A 356 25.52 -0.54 22.92
N THR A 357 24.60 0.38 22.63
CA THR A 357 24.06 1.32 23.62
C THR A 357 22.81 0.80 24.32
N ALA A 358 22.53 -0.51 24.27
CA ALA A 358 21.36 -1.11 24.90
C ALA A 358 21.24 -0.82 26.42
N SER A 359 22.37 -0.62 27.12
CA SER A 359 22.39 -0.19 28.53
C SER A 359 21.75 1.18 28.78
N TYR A 360 21.72 2.06 27.77
CA TYR A 360 21.06 3.36 27.81
C TYR A 360 19.56 3.23 28.14
N ARG A 361 18.89 2.23 27.60
CA ARG A 361 17.44 1.99 27.81
C ARG A 361 17.09 1.72 29.27
N ARG A 362 18.02 1.13 30.02
CA ARG A 362 17.83 0.79 31.46
C ARG A 362 18.16 1.93 32.41
N LYS A 363 18.80 3.01 31.95
CA LYS A 363 19.19 4.15 32.78
C LYS A 363 17.97 4.96 33.24
N HIS A 364 18.10 5.61 34.39
CA HIS A 364 17.12 6.57 34.88
C HIS A 364 16.94 7.74 33.89
N THR A 365 15.75 8.35 33.82
CA THR A 365 15.40 9.39 32.84
C THR A 365 16.37 10.56 32.86
N PHE A 366 16.79 11.02 34.06
CA PHE A 366 17.77 12.09 34.19
C PHE A 366 19.12 11.74 33.55
N LEU A 367 19.63 10.51 33.77
CA LEU A 367 20.88 10.04 33.18
C LEU A 367 20.76 9.87 31.65
N LYS A 368 19.58 9.54 31.15
CA LYS A 368 19.31 9.51 29.70
C LYS A 368 19.45 10.90 29.08
N ILE A 369 18.80 11.89 29.69
CA ILE A 369 18.87 13.29 29.23
C ILE A 369 20.32 13.80 29.28
N LEU A 370 21.02 13.54 30.36
CA LEU A 370 22.43 13.95 30.54
C LEU A 370 23.34 13.31 29.49
N THR A 371 23.13 12.01 29.17
CA THR A 371 23.89 11.30 28.12
C THR A 371 23.60 11.89 26.75
N VAL A 372 22.35 12.19 26.41
CA VAL A 372 22.01 12.83 25.13
C VAL A 372 22.62 14.22 25.04
N LEU A 373 22.48 15.02 26.12
CA LEU A 373 23.03 16.36 26.17
C LEU A 373 24.56 16.36 25.99
N SER A 374 25.27 15.41 26.63
CA SER A 374 26.73 15.29 26.46
C SER A 374 27.13 14.96 25.02
N VAL A 375 26.38 14.07 24.33
CA VAL A 375 26.60 13.77 22.91
C VAL A 375 26.30 14.98 22.03
N VAL A 376 25.23 15.74 22.34
CA VAL A 376 24.83 16.95 21.63
C VAL A 376 25.90 18.06 21.78
N LEU A 377 26.50 18.23 22.96
CA LEU A 377 27.55 19.22 23.15
C LEU A 377 28.91 18.82 22.53
N LEU A 378 29.23 17.54 22.60
CA LEU A 378 30.50 17.01 22.12
C LEU A 378 30.46 16.56 20.65
N TRP A 379 29.34 16.74 19.92
CA TRP A 379 29.19 16.22 18.56
C TRP A 379 30.31 16.61 17.58
N PRO A 380 30.88 17.86 17.60
CA PRO A 380 31.93 18.21 16.68
C PRO A 380 33.23 17.41 16.98
N VAL A 381 33.57 17.28 18.25
CA VAL A 381 34.73 16.51 18.70
C VAL A 381 34.59 15.04 18.37
N LEU A 382 33.40 14.48 18.62
CA LEU A 382 33.08 13.09 18.28
C LEU A 382 33.21 12.84 16.77
N SER A 383 32.72 13.76 15.93
CA SER A 383 32.82 13.68 14.48
C SER A 383 34.27 13.69 14.00
N VAL A 384 35.12 14.57 14.56
CA VAL A 384 36.57 14.61 14.27
C VAL A 384 37.24 13.32 14.75
N CYS A 385 36.96 12.85 15.96
CA CYS A 385 37.49 11.57 16.47
C CYS A 385 37.12 10.39 15.55
N TYR A 386 35.89 10.34 15.07
CA TYR A 386 35.48 9.29 14.10
C TYR A 386 36.26 9.41 12.78
N LEU A 387 36.51 10.63 12.32
CA LEU A 387 37.22 10.90 11.08
C LEU A 387 38.68 10.41 11.17
N LEU A 388 39.35 10.62 12.33
CA LEU A 388 40.76 10.25 12.55
C LEU A 388 40.91 8.74 12.85
N VAL A 389 40.12 8.20 13.77
CA VAL A 389 40.26 6.80 14.25
C VAL A 389 38.91 6.04 14.26
N PRO A 390 38.40 5.63 13.12
CA PRO A 390 37.06 5.01 13.00
C PRO A 390 36.95 3.63 13.70
N ARG A 391 38.09 2.93 13.95
CA ARG A 391 38.10 1.60 14.60
C ARG A 391 38.21 1.64 16.14
N SER A 392 38.30 2.82 16.74
CA SER A 392 38.33 2.98 18.20
C SER A 392 37.01 2.55 18.89
N ARG A 393 37.03 2.39 20.23
CA ARG A 393 35.81 2.14 21.01
C ARG A 393 34.78 3.26 20.79
N VAL A 394 35.25 4.51 20.76
CA VAL A 394 34.42 5.68 20.46
C VAL A 394 33.81 5.59 19.05
N GLY A 395 34.61 5.21 18.07
CA GLY A 395 34.15 5.01 16.69
C GLY A 395 33.03 3.97 16.57
N ARG A 396 33.09 2.87 17.32
CA ARG A 396 32.03 1.86 17.37
C ARG A 396 30.75 2.40 17.99
N ILE A 397 30.85 3.17 19.08
CA ILE A 397 29.68 3.81 19.69
C ILE A 397 29.04 4.82 18.73
N ILE A 398 29.83 5.65 18.04
CA ILE A 398 29.33 6.61 17.04
C ILE A 398 28.66 5.89 15.87
N HIS A 399 29.12 4.68 15.54
CA HIS A 399 28.54 3.87 14.46
C HIS A 399 27.16 3.33 14.79
N THR A 400 26.72 3.29 16.06
CA THR A 400 25.38 2.85 16.42
C THR A 400 24.31 3.79 15.84
N PRO A 401 23.21 3.27 15.26
CA PRO A 401 22.21 4.09 14.57
C PRO A 401 21.62 5.19 15.45
N PHE A 402 21.36 4.89 16.72
CA PHE A 402 20.84 5.85 17.69
C PHE A 402 21.79 7.05 17.89
N VAL A 403 23.09 6.80 18.06
CA VAL A 403 24.10 7.86 18.26
C VAL A 403 24.30 8.65 16.96
N LYS A 404 24.31 8.00 15.79
CA LYS A 404 24.31 8.68 14.49
C LYS A 404 23.14 9.69 14.41
N PHE A 405 21.93 9.25 14.76
CA PHE A 405 20.75 10.10 14.72
C PHE A 405 20.92 11.33 15.63
N ILE A 406 21.41 11.16 16.87
CA ILE A 406 21.65 12.28 17.79
C ILE A 406 22.67 13.25 17.24
N ILE A 407 23.78 12.76 16.69
CA ILE A 407 24.87 13.59 16.13
C ILE A 407 24.38 14.36 14.91
N HIS A 408 23.59 13.73 14.01
CA HIS A 408 22.98 14.43 12.87
C HIS A 408 21.97 15.49 13.31
N SER A 409 21.19 15.18 14.32
CA SER A 409 20.24 16.14 14.92
C SER A 409 20.97 17.32 15.54
N ALA A 410 22.03 17.06 16.30
CA ALA A 410 22.83 18.11 16.93
C ALA A 410 23.50 19.05 15.89
N SER A 411 24.04 18.47 14.81
CA SER A 411 24.58 19.26 13.70
C SER A 411 23.50 20.15 13.07
N TYR A 412 22.29 19.62 12.86
CA TYR A 412 21.18 20.39 12.31
C TYR A 412 20.70 21.50 13.24
N PHE A 413 20.63 21.27 14.56
CA PHE A 413 20.36 22.32 15.53
C PHE A 413 21.45 23.40 15.54
N THR A 414 22.72 23.03 15.38
CA THR A 414 23.80 23.98 15.24
C THR A 414 23.65 24.86 13.99
N PHE A 415 23.21 24.26 12.87
CA PHE A 415 22.89 25.02 11.65
C PHE A 415 21.76 26.04 11.90
N LEU A 416 20.67 25.66 12.58
CA LEU A 416 19.57 26.57 12.91
C LEU A 416 20.01 27.68 13.88
N LEU A 417 20.91 27.36 14.79
CA LEU A 417 21.49 28.37 15.70
C LEU A 417 22.33 29.38 14.93
N LEU A 418 23.12 28.92 13.92
CA LEU A 418 23.85 29.82 13.02
C LEU A 418 22.92 30.70 12.19
N LEU A 419 21.79 30.19 11.74
CA LEU A 419 20.78 30.97 11.00
C LEU A 419 20.16 32.05 11.91
N ASN A 420 19.87 31.73 13.19
CA ASN A 420 19.40 32.72 14.16
C ASN A 420 20.47 33.79 14.44
N LEU A 421 21.72 33.35 14.65
CA LEU A 421 22.83 34.25 14.88
C LEU A 421 23.03 35.19 13.69
N TYR A 422 22.94 34.67 12.46
CA TYR A 422 22.98 35.50 11.26
C TYR A 422 21.89 36.57 11.25
N SER A 423 20.65 36.20 11.61
CA SER A 423 19.52 37.14 11.68
C SER A 423 19.72 38.21 12.76
N LEU A 424 20.37 37.87 13.91
CA LEU A 424 20.63 38.81 15.03
C LEU A 424 21.82 39.72 14.75
N VAL A 425 22.87 39.22 14.08
CA VAL A 425 24.10 39.96 13.79
C VAL A 425 23.97 40.80 12.52
N TYR A 426 22.86 40.66 11.74
CA TYR A 426 22.61 41.48 10.58
C TYR A 426 22.55 42.97 10.93
N ASN A 427 23.68 43.68 10.72
CA ASN A 427 23.88 45.03 11.15
C ASN A 427 23.03 46.03 10.37
N GLU A 428 22.34 46.91 11.09
CA GLU A 428 21.60 48.04 10.52
C GLU A 428 22.43 48.93 9.56
N GLY A 429 23.74 49.06 9.83
CA GLY A 429 24.64 49.83 8.99
C GLY A 429 24.84 49.31 7.56
N LYS A 430 24.52 48.04 7.31
CA LYS A 430 24.63 47.44 5.96
C LYS A 430 23.32 47.35 5.17
N LYS A 431 22.24 47.85 5.72
CA LYS A 431 20.94 47.86 5.05
C LYS A 431 20.94 48.61 3.71
N ASN A 432 21.80 49.60 3.58
CA ASN A 432 21.88 50.48 2.40
C ASN A 432 23.03 50.13 1.44
N THR A 433 23.83 49.08 1.73
CA THR A 433 24.94 48.67 0.85
C THR A 433 24.43 47.80 -0.28
N MET A 434 24.66 48.23 -1.56
CA MET A 434 24.20 47.51 -2.78
C MET A 434 24.96 46.18 -3.03
N GLY A 435 26.17 46.01 -2.55
CA GLY A 435 27.01 44.86 -2.77
C GLY A 435 27.82 44.47 -1.53
N PRO A 436 27.15 44.05 -0.41
CA PRO A 436 27.88 43.74 0.81
C PRO A 436 28.84 42.57 0.62
N ALA A 437 30.02 42.66 1.21
CA ALA A 437 30.97 41.54 1.23
C ALA A 437 30.43 40.40 2.15
N LEU A 438 30.78 39.17 1.81
CA LEU A 438 30.45 38.00 2.62
C LEU A 438 31.16 38.06 3.97
N GLU A 439 30.41 37.77 5.05
CA GLU A 439 30.91 37.70 6.41
C GLU A 439 31.36 36.26 6.79
N MET A 440 32.07 36.13 7.92
CA MET A 440 32.49 34.83 8.44
C MET A 440 31.31 33.87 8.67
N ILE A 441 30.13 34.40 9.06
CA ILE A 441 28.91 33.60 9.27
C ILE A 441 28.36 33.08 7.92
N ASP A 442 28.44 33.90 6.85
CA ASP A 442 28.08 33.45 5.50
C ASP A 442 28.93 32.25 5.05
N TYR A 443 30.23 32.31 5.25
CA TYR A 443 31.15 31.19 4.92
C TYR A 443 30.83 29.93 5.71
N LEU A 444 30.49 30.04 6.99
CA LEU A 444 30.07 28.91 7.82
C LEU A 444 28.76 28.31 7.32
N LEU A 445 27.77 29.14 7.01
CA LEU A 445 26.50 28.70 6.45
C LEU A 445 26.67 28.00 5.11
N ILE A 446 27.49 28.57 4.21
CA ILE A 446 27.82 27.98 2.91
C ILE A 446 28.42 26.59 3.10
N LEU A 447 29.37 26.42 4.04
CA LEU A 447 29.98 25.13 4.34
C LEU A 447 28.93 24.07 4.78
N TRP A 448 27.97 24.46 5.64
CA TRP A 448 26.88 23.58 6.06
C TRP A 448 25.96 23.19 4.88
N ILE A 449 25.60 24.18 4.06
CA ILE A 449 24.73 23.98 2.91
C ILE A 449 25.38 23.03 1.89
N PHE A 450 26.66 23.21 1.59
CA PHE A 450 27.40 22.29 0.75
C PHE A 450 27.43 20.86 1.32
N GLY A 451 27.59 20.73 2.64
CA GLY A 451 27.48 19.44 3.31
C GLY A 451 26.08 18.78 3.17
N MET A 452 25.01 19.58 3.28
CA MET A 452 23.64 19.08 3.10
C MET A 452 23.38 18.70 1.64
N VAL A 453 23.77 19.54 0.68
CA VAL A 453 23.67 19.25 -0.76
C VAL A 453 24.44 17.97 -1.12
N TRP A 454 25.66 17.82 -0.58
CA TRP A 454 26.44 16.60 -0.80
C TRP A 454 25.76 15.35 -0.25
N SER A 455 25.08 15.46 0.90
CA SER A 455 24.29 14.37 1.46
C SER A 455 23.11 14.00 0.57
N ASP A 456 22.41 15.00 0.01
CA ASP A 456 21.27 14.79 -0.88
C ASP A 456 21.70 14.18 -2.23
N ILE A 457 22.83 14.62 -2.80
CA ILE A 457 23.42 14.03 -4.01
C ILE A 457 23.79 12.56 -3.79
N LYS A 458 24.42 12.23 -2.66
CA LYS A 458 24.73 10.83 -2.33
C LYS A 458 23.44 9.98 -2.24
N ARG A 459 22.40 10.51 -1.59
CA ARG A 459 21.13 9.80 -1.47
C ARG A 459 20.47 9.59 -2.82
N LEU A 460 20.42 10.64 -3.65
CA LEU A 460 19.92 10.57 -5.02
C LEU A 460 20.63 9.50 -5.86
N TRP A 461 21.96 9.40 -5.70
CA TRP A 461 22.76 8.41 -6.42
C TRP A 461 22.46 6.96 -6.01
N TYR A 462 22.09 6.73 -4.74
CA TYR A 462 21.83 5.38 -4.22
C TYR A 462 20.39 4.93 -4.36
N GLU A 463 19.45 5.82 -4.16
CA GLU A 463 18.01 5.54 -4.18
C GLU A 463 17.41 5.65 -5.59
N GLY A 464 18.03 6.46 -6.46
CA GLY A 464 17.43 6.85 -7.74
C GLY A 464 16.52 8.04 -7.61
N LEU A 465 16.13 8.63 -8.77
CA LEU A 465 15.33 9.86 -8.80
C LEU A 465 13.89 9.60 -8.32
N GLU A 466 13.29 8.48 -8.71
CA GLU A 466 11.91 8.14 -8.38
C GLU A 466 11.71 7.92 -6.89
N ASP A 467 12.48 7.03 -6.29
CA ASP A 467 12.42 6.72 -4.84
C ASP A 467 12.81 7.95 -3.99
N PHE A 468 13.76 8.79 -4.47
CA PHE A 468 14.16 10.02 -3.79
C PHE A 468 13.02 11.05 -3.76
N MET A 469 12.31 11.25 -4.89
CA MET A 469 11.22 12.22 -5.00
C MET A 469 9.91 11.73 -4.37
N GLU A 470 9.74 10.45 -4.13
CA GLU A 470 8.55 9.93 -3.42
C GLU A 470 8.53 10.38 -1.95
N GLU A 471 9.69 10.62 -1.34
CA GLU A 471 9.77 10.99 0.08
C GLU A 471 9.68 12.51 0.30
N SER A 472 8.60 12.97 0.95
CA SER A 472 8.37 14.40 1.24
C SER A 472 9.50 15.09 2.00
N ARG A 473 10.23 14.36 2.86
CA ARG A 473 11.41 14.86 3.57
C ARG A 473 12.53 15.23 2.59
N ASN A 474 12.77 14.42 1.57
CA ASN A 474 13.80 14.65 0.56
C ASN A 474 13.41 15.81 -0.35
N GLN A 475 12.12 15.88 -0.75
CA GLN A 475 11.59 17.02 -1.53
C GLN A 475 11.80 18.35 -0.78
N LEU A 476 11.43 18.39 0.51
CA LEU A 476 11.62 19.59 1.34
C LEU A 476 13.09 19.99 1.43
N SER A 477 13.99 19.00 1.64
CA SER A 477 15.44 19.24 1.70
C SER A 477 15.97 19.79 0.39
N PHE A 478 15.55 19.22 -0.74
CA PHE A 478 15.98 19.64 -2.07
C PHE A 478 15.57 21.10 -2.36
N VAL A 479 14.30 21.44 -2.11
CA VAL A 479 13.80 22.82 -2.31
C VAL A 479 14.54 23.80 -1.40
N MET A 480 14.68 23.50 -0.11
CA MET A 480 15.38 24.31 0.87
C MET A 480 16.84 24.55 0.45
N ASN A 481 17.58 23.51 0.08
CA ASN A 481 18.99 23.61 -0.32
C ASN A 481 19.13 24.39 -1.63
N SER A 482 18.21 24.24 -2.59
CA SER A 482 18.20 24.99 -3.85
C SER A 482 17.99 26.49 -3.60
N LEU A 483 17.08 26.86 -2.70
CA LEU A 483 16.85 28.26 -2.33
C LEU A 483 18.06 28.89 -1.64
N TYR A 484 18.75 28.17 -0.74
CA TYR A 484 19.98 28.68 -0.15
C TYR A 484 21.10 28.85 -1.18
N LEU A 485 21.29 27.90 -2.11
CA LEU A 485 22.26 28.05 -3.20
C LEU A 485 21.96 29.28 -4.06
N ALA A 486 20.67 29.48 -4.44
CA ALA A 486 20.25 30.66 -5.17
C ALA A 486 20.52 31.95 -4.40
N THR A 487 20.22 31.96 -3.10
CA THR A 487 20.51 33.12 -2.22
C THR A 487 21.98 33.50 -2.23
N PHE A 488 22.89 32.54 -2.00
CA PHE A 488 24.32 32.84 -1.93
C PHE A 488 24.93 33.18 -3.29
N THR A 489 24.46 32.56 -4.38
CA THR A 489 24.86 32.95 -5.74
C THR A 489 24.44 34.36 -6.09
N LEU A 490 23.23 34.78 -5.73
CA LEU A 490 22.75 36.16 -5.92
C LEU A 490 23.55 37.16 -5.08
N LYS A 491 23.93 36.85 -3.84
CA LYS A 491 24.81 37.67 -3.03
C LYS A 491 26.18 37.86 -3.66
N VAL A 492 26.79 36.75 -4.19
CA VAL A 492 28.09 36.84 -4.89
C VAL A 492 27.99 37.69 -6.15
N VAL A 493 26.91 37.52 -6.95
CA VAL A 493 26.64 38.33 -8.14
C VAL A 493 26.47 39.81 -7.76
N ALA A 494 25.69 40.10 -6.73
CA ALA A 494 25.51 41.48 -6.26
C ALA A 494 26.83 42.12 -5.82
N HIS A 495 27.63 41.39 -5.05
CA HIS A 495 28.94 41.88 -4.64
C HIS A 495 29.86 42.16 -5.84
N SER A 496 29.92 41.23 -6.83
CA SER A 496 30.76 41.45 -8.01
C SER A 496 30.30 42.61 -8.91
N LYS A 497 28.97 42.83 -9.03
CA LYS A 497 28.39 43.84 -9.92
C LYS A 497 28.41 45.25 -9.28
N PHE A 498 28.14 45.35 -7.97
CA PHE A 498 27.92 46.63 -7.27
C PHE A 498 29.05 47.03 -6.31
N LYS A 499 30.16 46.30 -6.27
CA LYS A 499 31.30 46.60 -5.39
C LYS A 499 31.86 48.01 -5.53
N ASN A 500 31.82 48.60 -6.75
CA ASN A 500 32.39 49.90 -7.09
C ASN A 500 31.31 50.97 -7.37
N VAL A 501 30.05 50.72 -7.04
CA VAL A 501 28.93 51.62 -7.21
C VAL A 501 28.68 52.32 -5.90
N GLU A 502 28.42 53.64 -5.90
CA GLU A 502 28.04 54.41 -4.72
C GLU A 502 26.72 53.84 -4.13
N ASP A 503 26.75 53.65 -2.79
CA ASP A 503 25.58 53.18 -2.10
C ASP A 503 24.43 54.19 -2.15
N THR A 504 23.29 53.77 -2.67
CA THR A 504 22.06 54.55 -2.68
C THR A 504 21.09 54.07 -1.62
N GLU A 505 20.20 54.92 -1.14
CA GLU A 505 19.15 54.53 -0.20
C GLU A 505 18.31 53.40 -0.75
N ARG A 506 17.98 52.42 0.07
CA ARG A 506 17.22 51.20 -0.27
C ARG A 506 15.87 51.48 -0.98
N LYS A 507 15.26 52.65 -0.69
CA LYS A 507 13.99 53.07 -1.34
C LYS A 507 14.14 53.30 -2.85
N ASN A 508 15.33 53.58 -3.33
CA ASN A 508 15.64 53.91 -4.72
C ASN A 508 16.15 52.72 -5.52
N TRP A 509 16.19 51.48 -4.92
CA TRP A 509 16.68 50.30 -5.59
C TRP A 509 15.61 49.75 -6.55
N ASP A 510 16.08 49.09 -7.60
CA ASP A 510 15.19 48.38 -8.52
C ASP A 510 14.43 47.25 -7.77
N ALA A 511 13.15 47.03 -8.11
CA ALA A 511 12.32 46.01 -7.47
C ALA A 511 12.92 44.60 -7.56
N PHE A 512 13.70 44.31 -8.62
CA PHE A 512 14.40 43.05 -8.85
C PHE A 512 15.90 43.12 -8.51
N HIS A 513 16.30 44.00 -7.61
CA HIS A 513 17.69 44.06 -7.18
C HIS A 513 18.12 42.72 -6.59
N PRO A 514 19.31 42.16 -6.98
CA PRO A 514 19.73 40.81 -6.57
C PRO A 514 19.73 40.59 -5.04
N ILE A 515 20.05 41.61 -4.26
CA ILE A 515 20.04 41.50 -2.79
C ILE A 515 18.59 41.39 -2.26
N LEU A 516 17.62 42.13 -2.79
CA LEU A 516 16.23 42.05 -2.33
C LEU A 516 15.63 40.68 -2.64
N VAL A 517 15.91 40.16 -3.84
CA VAL A 517 15.52 38.80 -4.22
C VAL A 517 16.19 37.75 -3.32
N ALA A 518 17.49 37.90 -3.05
CA ALA A 518 18.23 37.00 -2.16
C ALA A 518 17.67 37.00 -0.73
N GLU A 519 17.32 38.16 -0.17
CA GLU A 519 16.69 38.25 1.14
C GLU A 519 15.32 37.55 1.19
N GLY A 520 14.49 37.72 0.16
CA GLY A 520 13.20 37.03 0.05
C GLY A 520 13.36 35.51 -0.01
N LEU A 521 14.29 35.02 -0.84
CA LEU A 521 14.58 33.58 -0.96
C LEU A 521 15.17 33.04 0.36
N PHE A 522 16.03 33.79 1.03
CA PHE A 522 16.60 33.42 2.32
C PHE A 522 15.53 33.30 3.41
N ALA A 523 14.62 34.26 3.48
CA ALA A 523 13.52 34.23 4.44
C ALA A 523 12.63 33.01 4.23
N PHE A 524 12.30 32.68 2.98
CA PHE A 524 11.51 31.51 2.66
C PHE A 524 12.26 30.19 2.98
N ALA A 525 13.56 30.12 2.65
CA ALA A 525 14.42 28.99 2.99
C ALA A 525 14.52 28.77 4.51
N ASN A 526 14.56 29.85 5.31
CA ASN A 526 14.53 29.77 6.76
C ASN A 526 13.25 29.11 7.28
N VAL A 527 12.08 29.52 6.78
CA VAL A 527 10.80 28.89 7.15
C VAL A 527 10.86 27.37 6.87
N LEU A 528 11.32 26.97 5.68
CA LEU A 528 11.45 25.56 5.34
C LEU A 528 12.45 24.82 6.25
N SER A 529 13.51 25.49 6.69
CA SER A 529 14.50 24.91 7.62
C SER A 529 13.88 24.56 8.97
N TYR A 530 13.03 25.43 9.52
CA TYR A 530 12.31 25.11 10.74
C TYR A 530 11.23 24.03 10.53
N LEU A 531 10.53 24.04 9.41
CA LEU A 531 9.57 23.01 9.07
C LEU A 531 10.23 21.62 8.93
N ARG A 532 11.49 21.55 8.53
CA ARG A 532 12.24 20.29 8.47
C ARG A 532 12.40 19.62 9.83
N LEU A 533 12.42 20.37 10.94
CA LEU A 533 12.42 19.80 12.30
C LEU A 533 11.23 18.89 12.56
N PHE A 534 10.12 19.15 11.90
CA PHE A 534 8.90 18.36 12.03
C PHE A 534 9.14 16.86 11.75
N PHE A 535 10.01 16.54 10.78
CA PHE A 535 10.34 15.14 10.47
C PHE A 535 11.16 14.43 11.54
N MET A 536 11.75 15.14 12.49
CA MET A 536 12.49 14.54 13.62
C MET A 536 11.53 13.97 14.67
N TYR A 537 10.30 14.50 14.77
CA TYR A 537 9.30 14.04 15.72
C TYR A 537 8.81 12.61 15.46
N THR A 538 9.04 12.05 14.28
CA THR A 538 8.71 10.66 13.94
C THR A 538 9.32 9.64 14.92
N THR A 539 10.45 9.96 15.57
CA THR A 539 11.08 9.08 16.58
C THR A 539 10.31 9.02 17.90
N SER A 540 9.51 10.05 18.21
CA SER A 540 8.72 10.14 19.44
C SER A 540 7.44 9.30 19.32
N SER A 541 7.12 8.54 20.37
CA SER A 541 5.88 7.76 20.43
C SER A 541 4.61 8.60 20.59
N ILE A 542 4.75 9.87 21.05
CA ILE A 542 3.62 10.77 21.28
C ILE A 542 3.43 11.71 20.08
N LEU A 543 4.53 12.34 19.63
CA LEU A 543 4.48 13.33 18.56
C LEU A 543 4.50 12.72 17.15
N GLY A 544 5.06 11.49 17.00
CA GLY A 544 5.14 10.81 15.72
C GLY A 544 3.79 10.51 15.07
N PRO A 545 2.86 9.88 15.79
CA PRO A 545 1.51 9.66 15.29
C PRO A 545 0.82 10.95 14.86
N LEU A 546 0.89 12.00 15.73
CA LEU A 546 0.33 13.32 15.42
C LEU A 546 0.91 13.94 14.14
N GLN A 547 2.23 13.80 13.94
CA GLN A 547 2.92 14.27 12.75
C GLN A 547 2.38 13.61 11.48
N ILE A 548 2.18 12.29 11.51
CA ILE A 548 1.69 11.53 10.35
C ILE A 548 0.26 11.92 10.03
N SER A 549 -0.58 12.04 11.07
CA SER A 549 -1.97 12.48 10.92
C SER A 549 -2.02 13.86 10.26
N MET A 550 -1.17 14.80 10.70
CA MET A 550 -1.09 16.13 10.10
C MET A 550 -0.62 16.09 8.63
N GLY A 551 0.38 15.25 8.32
CA GLY A 551 0.87 15.09 6.94
C GLY A 551 -0.20 14.58 5.98
N GLN A 552 -1.01 13.61 6.40
CA GLN A 552 -2.12 13.09 5.60
C GLN A 552 -3.25 14.12 5.46
N MET A 553 -3.58 14.85 6.54
CA MET A 553 -4.56 15.95 6.47
C MET A 553 -4.12 17.04 5.51
N LEU A 554 -2.82 17.34 5.42
CA LEU A 554 -2.27 18.32 4.48
C LEU A 554 -2.47 17.89 3.01
N GLN A 555 -2.38 16.60 2.72
CA GLN A 555 -2.69 16.08 1.38
C GLN A 555 -4.17 16.28 1.00
N GLU A 556 -5.08 16.04 1.94
CA GLU A 556 -6.52 16.30 1.71
C GLU A 556 -6.80 17.80 1.55
N PHE A 557 -6.13 18.65 2.33
CA PHE A 557 -6.19 20.11 2.17
C PHE A 557 -5.73 20.54 0.78
N GLY A 558 -4.66 19.91 0.23
CA GLY A 558 -4.18 20.19 -1.12
C GLY A 558 -5.24 19.95 -2.22
N LYS A 559 -6.04 18.89 -2.09
CA LYS A 559 -7.15 18.59 -3.00
C LYS A 559 -8.25 19.67 -2.91
N PHE A 560 -8.57 20.10 -1.69
CA PHE A 560 -9.54 21.15 -1.43
C PHE A 560 -9.05 22.52 -1.98
N LEU A 561 -7.74 22.81 -1.88
CA LEU A 561 -7.15 24.06 -2.34
C LEU A 561 -7.40 24.31 -3.83
N GLY A 562 -7.40 23.25 -4.66
CA GLY A 562 -7.73 23.36 -6.10
C GLY A 562 -9.14 23.90 -6.34
N LEU A 563 -10.14 23.38 -5.61
CA LEU A 563 -11.51 23.86 -5.66
C LEU A 563 -11.63 25.31 -5.18
N PHE A 564 -10.96 25.61 -4.06
CA PHE A 564 -10.94 26.95 -3.47
C PHE A 564 -10.33 27.98 -4.44
N LEU A 565 -9.20 27.68 -5.07
CA LEU A 565 -8.56 28.57 -6.04
C LEU A 565 -9.45 28.84 -7.26
N LEU A 566 -10.17 27.84 -7.74
CA LEU A 566 -11.12 28.01 -8.84
C LEU A 566 -12.22 29.01 -8.48
N VAL A 567 -12.80 28.89 -7.27
CA VAL A 567 -13.82 29.84 -6.80
C VAL A 567 -13.20 31.24 -6.63
N LEU A 568 -12.04 31.36 -6.00
CA LEU A 568 -11.33 32.61 -5.80
C LEU A 568 -11.08 33.34 -7.12
N ILE A 569 -10.53 32.65 -8.13
CA ILE A 569 -10.27 33.23 -9.47
C ILE A 569 -11.56 33.68 -10.13
N SER A 570 -12.63 32.90 -10.04
CA SER A 570 -13.92 33.21 -10.63
C SER A 570 -14.48 34.54 -10.10
N PHE A 571 -14.50 34.73 -8.79
CA PHE A 571 -14.96 35.95 -8.15
C PHE A 571 -14.00 37.12 -8.38
N THR A 572 -12.68 36.87 -8.41
CA THR A 572 -11.67 37.87 -8.76
C THR A 572 -11.91 38.46 -10.14
N ILE A 573 -12.13 37.62 -11.17
CA ILE A 573 -12.41 38.05 -12.53
C ILE A 573 -13.69 38.91 -12.56
N GLY A 574 -14.75 38.44 -11.90
CA GLY A 574 -16.03 39.16 -11.87
C GLY A 574 -15.91 40.55 -11.26
N LEU A 575 -15.24 40.69 -10.12
CA LEU A 575 -15.02 41.97 -9.46
C LEU A 575 -14.07 42.88 -10.23
N THR A 576 -12.98 42.36 -10.79
CA THR A 576 -12.04 43.14 -11.59
C THR A 576 -12.72 43.65 -12.86
N GLN A 577 -13.60 42.87 -13.49
CA GLN A 577 -14.35 43.30 -14.65
C GLN A 577 -15.35 44.41 -14.29
N LEU A 578 -15.96 44.36 -13.11
CA LEU A 578 -16.93 45.35 -12.66
C LEU A 578 -16.26 46.67 -12.30
N TYR A 579 -15.10 46.65 -11.64
CA TYR A 579 -14.42 47.84 -11.10
C TYR A 579 -13.17 48.25 -11.88
N GLY A 580 -12.61 47.41 -12.73
CA GLY A 580 -11.37 47.68 -13.46
C GLY A 580 -11.45 48.75 -14.56
N LYS A 581 -12.66 49.23 -14.94
CA LYS A 581 -12.90 50.26 -15.96
C LYS A 581 -13.00 51.66 -15.35
N GLU A 582 -12.79 51.86 -14.07
CA GLU A 582 -12.87 53.16 -13.43
C GLU A 582 -11.66 54.03 -13.81
N GLU A 583 -11.88 55.17 -14.41
CA GLU A 583 -10.86 56.11 -14.87
C GLU A 583 -10.21 56.73 -13.61
N LYS A 584 -8.87 56.71 -13.54
CA LYS A 584 -8.13 57.33 -12.43
C LYS A 584 -8.33 58.82 -12.49
N ASP A 585 -9.17 59.39 -11.64
CA ASP A 585 -9.24 60.84 -11.42
C ASP A 585 -7.91 61.35 -10.82
N PRO A 586 -7.09 62.09 -11.56
CA PRO A 586 -5.79 62.54 -11.08
C PRO A 586 -5.87 63.64 -10.01
N THR A 587 -7.07 64.11 -9.68
CA THR A 587 -7.30 65.28 -8.79
C THR A 587 -7.57 64.91 -7.32
N LYS A 588 -7.75 63.62 -6.99
CA LYS A 588 -7.86 63.17 -5.57
C LYS A 588 -6.49 62.78 -5.05
N SER A 589 -5.72 63.81 -4.63
CA SER A 589 -4.48 63.62 -3.89
C SER A 589 -4.78 62.81 -2.60
N VAL A 590 -4.25 61.60 -2.58
CA VAL A 590 -4.17 60.79 -1.38
C VAL A 590 -3.39 61.57 -0.32
N GLU A 591 -3.97 61.73 0.87
CA GLU A 591 -3.25 62.21 2.04
C GLU A 591 -1.97 61.38 2.24
N LYS A 592 -0.83 62.10 2.23
CA LYS A 592 0.52 61.56 2.10
C LYS A 592 1.04 60.82 3.33
N ASP A 593 0.24 60.63 4.37
CA ASP A 593 0.74 60.16 5.68
C ASP A 593 0.52 58.68 6.01
N CYS A 594 0.13 57.89 5.05
CA CYS A 594 -0.10 56.49 5.28
C CYS A 594 0.83 55.58 4.43
N GLU A 595 1.96 55.18 4.99
CA GLU A 595 2.90 54.26 4.34
C GLU A 595 2.69 52.83 4.88
N GLY A 596 2.15 51.89 4.08
CA GLY A 596 2.08 50.47 4.44
C GLY A 596 1.02 49.71 3.66
N ILE A 597 1.17 48.37 3.63
CA ILE A 597 0.27 47.44 2.91
C ILE A 597 -1.20 47.59 3.36
N PHE A 598 -1.44 47.95 4.62
CA PHE A 598 -2.78 48.17 5.18
C PHE A 598 -3.41 49.50 4.77
N CYS A 599 -2.64 50.49 4.32
CA CYS A 599 -3.11 51.78 3.88
C CYS A 599 -3.61 51.77 2.42
N GLN A 600 -3.05 50.90 1.59
CA GLN A 600 -3.55 50.66 0.23
C GLN A 600 -4.97 50.07 0.21
N GLN A 601 -5.38 49.45 1.34
CA GLN A 601 -6.71 48.89 1.51
C GLN A 601 -7.79 49.94 1.72
N GLN A 602 -7.42 51.16 2.08
CA GLN A 602 -8.32 52.30 2.28
C GLN A 602 -8.51 53.10 0.99
N SER A 603 -7.65 52.91 -0.03
CA SER A 603 -7.78 53.53 -1.33
C SER A 603 -8.73 52.69 -2.23
N ASN A 604 -9.54 53.38 -3.05
CA ASN A 604 -10.47 52.73 -3.98
C ASN A 604 -9.79 51.89 -5.08
N GLU A 605 -8.46 51.73 -5.01
CA GLU A 605 -7.66 51.06 -6.04
C GLU A 605 -7.56 49.51 -5.88
N THR A 606 -8.12 48.95 -4.81
CA THR A 606 -7.93 47.51 -4.46
C THR A 606 -8.51 46.57 -5.53
N PHE A 607 -9.59 46.94 -6.20
CA PHE A 607 -10.27 46.08 -7.17
C PHE A 607 -9.98 46.41 -8.65
N HIS A 608 -9.08 47.37 -8.93
CA HIS A 608 -8.71 47.74 -10.29
C HIS A 608 -7.77 46.73 -10.98
N THR A 609 -6.93 46.05 -10.19
CA THR A 609 -5.98 45.07 -10.71
C THR A 609 -6.36 43.67 -10.29
N PHE A 610 -6.21 42.70 -11.19
CA PHE A 610 -6.48 41.30 -10.92
C PHE A 610 -5.74 40.79 -9.65
N MET A 611 -4.45 41.12 -9.51
CA MET A 611 -3.66 40.70 -8.36
C MET A 611 -4.12 41.39 -7.06
N GLY A 612 -4.47 42.67 -7.10
CA GLY A 612 -5.02 43.41 -5.95
C GLY A 612 -6.34 42.80 -5.48
N THR A 613 -7.24 42.54 -6.44
CA THR A 613 -8.55 41.88 -6.12
C THR A 613 -8.35 40.47 -5.53
N CYS A 614 -7.50 39.66 -6.14
CA CYS A 614 -7.19 38.31 -5.65
C CYS A 614 -6.62 38.36 -4.23
N TYR A 615 -5.68 39.25 -3.97
CA TYR A 615 -5.08 39.47 -2.67
C TYR A 615 -6.12 39.91 -1.61
N ALA A 616 -6.96 40.88 -1.96
CA ALA A 616 -8.01 41.36 -1.08
C ALA A 616 -9.04 40.28 -0.73
N LEU A 617 -9.54 39.53 -1.73
CA LEU A 617 -10.46 38.44 -1.51
C LEU A 617 -9.84 37.31 -0.67
N PHE A 618 -8.57 37.00 -0.87
CA PHE A 618 -7.86 36.01 -0.05
C PHE A 618 -7.81 36.41 1.42
N TRP A 619 -7.37 37.63 1.73
CA TRP A 619 -7.30 38.13 3.12
C TRP A 619 -8.66 38.32 3.78
N TYR A 620 -9.69 38.57 2.97
CA TYR A 620 -11.04 38.70 3.44
C TYR A 620 -11.57 37.44 4.17
N ILE A 621 -11.14 36.28 3.74
CA ILE A 621 -11.49 34.97 4.39
C ILE A 621 -11.08 34.95 5.85
N PHE A 622 -9.95 35.55 6.16
CA PHE A 622 -9.40 35.59 7.53
C PHE A 622 -9.95 36.77 8.36
N SER A 623 -10.92 37.49 7.83
CA SER A 623 -11.45 38.74 8.44
C SER A 623 -10.39 39.81 8.71
N LEU A 624 -9.24 39.74 8.05
CA LEU A 624 -8.13 40.68 8.16
C LEU A 624 -8.27 41.88 7.22
N ALA A 625 -9.08 41.73 6.17
CA ALA A 625 -9.43 42.83 5.27
C ALA A 625 -10.84 43.29 5.59
N HIS A 626 -11.00 44.56 5.88
CA HIS A 626 -12.33 45.17 5.93
C HIS A 626 -12.89 45.25 4.53
N VAL A 627 -14.18 44.94 4.37
CA VAL A 627 -14.90 45.23 3.14
C VAL A 627 -14.71 46.73 2.83
N PRO A 628 -14.13 47.09 1.69
CA PRO A 628 -13.98 48.53 1.38
C PRO A 628 -15.33 49.22 1.48
N LEU A 629 -15.35 50.35 2.18
CA LEU A 629 -16.56 51.10 2.48
C LEU A 629 -17.27 51.65 1.22
N PHE A 630 -16.61 51.51 0.02
CA PHE A 630 -17.22 51.97 -1.22
C PHE A 630 -18.44 51.14 -1.69
N VAL A 631 -18.57 49.89 -1.20
CA VAL A 631 -19.82 49.12 -1.34
C VAL A 631 -20.95 49.81 -0.57
N THR A 632 -20.62 50.65 0.42
CA THR A 632 -21.56 51.42 1.23
C THR A 632 -21.61 52.89 0.90
N ARG A 633 -20.70 53.46 0.08
CA ARG A 633 -20.79 54.85 -0.42
C ARG A 633 -21.72 54.90 -1.65
N ILE A 634 -22.99 55.15 -1.41
CA ILE A 634 -24.01 55.33 -2.41
C ILE A 634 -23.81 56.72 -3.05
N ASN A 635 -23.10 56.78 -4.19
CA ASN A 635 -23.22 57.89 -5.11
C ASN A 635 -24.40 57.59 -6.02
N TYR A 636 -25.39 58.43 -6.06
CA TYR A 636 -26.66 58.24 -6.80
C TYR A 636 -26.51 57.94 -8.29
N THR A 637 -25.38 58.13 -8.90
CA THR A 637 -25.07 57.81 -10.30
C THR A 637 -24.60 56.37 -10.58
N GLU A 638 -24.29 55.57 -9.53
CA GLU A 638 -23.71 54.21 -9.66
C GLU A 638 -24.40 53.17 -8.80
N GLU A 639 -25.68 53.37 -8.43
CA GLU A 639 -26.44 52.47 -7.54
C GLU A 639 -26.47 51.02 -8.02
N LEU A 640 -26.66 50.80 -9.32
CA LEU A 640 -26.72 49.44 -9.90
C LEU A 640 -25.37 48.72 -9.78
N ARG A 641 -24.27 49.42 -10.03
CA ARG A 641 -22.91 48.87 -9.96
C ARG A 641 -22.54 48.49 -8.51
N SER A 642 -22.87 49.38 -7.56
CA SER A 642 -22.68 49.13 -6.14
C SER A 642 -23.52 47.95 -5.65
N PHE A 643 -24.79 47.86 -6.09
CA PHE A 643 -25.68 46.75 -5.77
C PHE A 643 -25.14 45.41 -6.32
N VAL A 644 -24.71 45.34 -7.58
CA VAL A 644 -24.12 44.14 -8.17
C VAL A 644 -22.83 43.77 -7.49
N GLY A 645 -21.97 44.72 -7.16
CA GLY A 645 -20.74 44.47 -6.38
C GLY A 645 -21.01 43.88 -4.99
N ALA A 646 -21.99 44.49 -4.29
CA ALA A 646 -22.41 43.96 -2.98
C ALA A 646 -22.99 42.54 -3.07
N LEU A 647 -23.77 42.25 -4.12
CA LEU A 647 -24.29 40.91 -4.34
C LEU A 647 -23.19 39.87 -4.61
N ILE A 648 -22.19 40.25 -5.46
CA ILE A 648 -21.04 39.37 -5.76
C ILE A 648 -20.22 39.11 -4.48
N VAL A 649 -19.88 40.14 -3.69
CA VAL A 649 -19.12 39.97 -2.44
C VAL A 649 -19.95 39.20 -1.38
N GLY A 650 -21.23 39.49 -1.29
CA GLY A 650 -22.15 38.76 -0.40
C GLY A 650 -22.22 37.26 -0.77
N THR A 651 -22.36 36.96 -2.05
CA THR A 651 -22.36 35.58 -2.55
C THR A 651 -21.00 34.89 -2.31
N TYR A 652 -19.89 35.59 -2.53
CA TYR A 652 -18.53 35.10 -2.20
C TYR A 652 -18.43 34.73 -0.73
N ASN A 653 -18.92 35.56 0.17
CA ASN A 653 -18.91 35.24 1.61
C ASN A 653 -19.72 33.99 1.94
N ILE A 654 -20.91 33.85 1.43
CA ILE A 654 -21.73 32.67 1.66
C ILE A 654 -21.00 31.42 1.15
N VAL A 655 -20.51 31.46 -0.09
CA VAL A 655 -19.85 30.32 -0.70
C VAL A 655 -18.55 29.97 0.02
N VAL A 656 -17.67 30.93 0.23
CA VAL A 656 -16.31 30.65 0.76
C VAL A 656 -16.31 30.51 2.27
N VAL A 657 -16.84 31.51 3.01
CA VAL A 657 -16.74 31.53 4.48
C VAL A 657 -17.70 30.53 5.12
N ILE A 658 -18.95 30.44 4.63
CA ILE A 658 -19.94 29.55 5.23
C ILE A 658 -19.81 28.12 4.68
N VAL A 659 -19.87 27.95 3.34
CA VAL A 659 -19.95 26.61 2.73
C VAL A 659 -18.57 25.95 2.66
N LEU A 660 -17.59 26.56 1.99
CA LEU A 660 -16.28 25.94 1.75
C LEU A 660 -15.49 25.73 3.05
N THR A 661 -15.51 26.70 3.97
CA THR A 661 -14.79 26.53 5.26
C THR A 661 -15.42 25.43 6.09
N LYS A 662 -16.76 25.33 6.14
CA LYS A 662 -17.43 24.22 6.86
C LYS A 662 -17.18 22.87 6.20
N LEU A 663 -17.18 22.83 4.86
CA LEU A 663 -16.82 21.63 4.10
C LEU A 663 -15.39 21.18 4.41
N LEU A 664 -14.43 22.11 4.43
CA LEU A 664 -13.02 21.83 4.79
C LEU A 664 -12.92 21.22 6.19
N VAL A 665 -13.55 21.84 7.19
CA VAL A 665 -13.55 21.33 8.56
C VAL A 665 -14.15 19.92 8.64
N ALA A 666 -15.28 19.70 7.94
CA ALA A 666 -15.94 18.39 7.91
C ALA A 666 -15.05 17.31 7.25
N MET A 667 -14.38 17.66 6.13
CA MET A 667 -13.44 16.76 5.45
C MET A 667 -12.23 16.42 6.33
N LEU A 668 -11.62 17.42 6.94
CA LEU A 668 -10.47 17.23 7.85
C LEU A 668 -10.86 16.38 9.06
N HIS A 669 -12.06 16.58 9.63
CA HIS A 669 -12.55 15.76 10.75
C HIS A 669 -12.80 14.30 10.35
N LYS A 670 -13.39 14.06 9.17
CA LYS A 670 -13.57 12.70 8.61
C LYS A 670 -12.22 12.02 8.39
N SER A 671 -11.27 12.71 7.76
CA SER A 671 -9.93 12.21 7.50
C SER A 671 -9.19 11.90 8.81
N PHE A 672 -9.24 12.78 9.80
CA PHE A 672 -8.64 12.56 11.11
C PHE A 672 -9.17 11.29 11.79
N ARG A 673 -10.48 11.05 11.79
CA ARG A 673 -11.06 9.82 12.35
C ARG A 673 -10.58 8.54 11.65
N GLN A 674 -10.49 8.57 10.33
CA GLN A 674 -10.00 7.43 9.55
C GLN A 674 -8.53 7.13 9.87
N ILE A 675 -7.72 8.18 10.03
CA ILE A 675 -6.30 8.06 10.32
C ILE A 675 -6.08 7.57 11.76
N ALA A 676 -6.82 8.10 12.73
CA ALA A 676 -6.70 7.73 14.14
C ALA A 676 -6.87 6.22 14.39
N ASN A 677 -7.70 5.53 13.61
CA ASN A 677 -7.88 4.08 13.71
C ASN A 677 -6.64 3.27 13.27
N HIS A 678 -5.75 3.87 12.47
CA HIS A 678 -4.56 3.20 11.91
C HIS A 678 -3.24 3.91 12.27
N GLU A 679 -3.30 4.92 13.12
CA GLU A 679 -2.20 5.81 13.50
C GLU A 679 -0.95 5.07 13.97
N ASP A 680 -1.10 4.09 14.86
CA ASP A 680 0.01 3.29 15.40
C ASP A 680 0.76 2.52 14.32
N LYS A 681 0.06 1.97 13.33
CA LYS A 681 0.68 1.22 12.22
C LYS A 681 1.46 2.15 11.29
N GLU A 682 0.87 3.27 10.92
CA GLU A 682 1.49 4.28 10.08
C GLU A 682 2.75 4.85 10.75
N TRP A 683 2.67 5.15 12.05
CA TRP A 683 3.80 5.62 12.82
C TRP A 683 4.94 4.58 12.90
N LYS A 684 4.63 3.31 13.21
CA LYS A 684 5.63 2.23 13.26
C LYS A 684 6.33 2.06 11.92
N PHE A 685 5.57 2.18 10.82
CA PHE A 685 6.12 2.10 9.47
C PHE A 685 7.03 3.29 9.13
N ALA A 686 6.58 4.51 9.37
CA ALA A 686 7.36 5.73 9.13
C ALA A 686 8.63 5.76 9.99
N ARG A 687 8.53 5.34 11.27
CA ARG A 687 9.67 5.19 12.17
C ARG A 687 10.68 4.17 11.65
N ALA A 688 10.22 3.02 11.19
CA ALA A 688 11.10 2.00 10.61
C ALA A 688 11.81 2.50 9.34
N LYS A 689 11.12 3.24 8.48
CA LYS A 689 11.71 3.89 7.30
C LYS A 689 12.79 4.89 7.70
N LEU A 690 12.54 5.72 8.71
CA LEU A 690 13.53 6.65 9.24
C LEU A 690 14.74 5.91 9.83
N TRP A 691 14.52 4.88 10.65
CA TRP A 691 15.61 4.14 11.28
C TRP A 691 16.53 3.44 10.28
N LEU A 692 15.95 2.84 9.22
CA LEU A 692 16.71 2.19 8.16
C LEU A 692 17.69 3.14 7.45
N SER A 693 17.36 4.42 7.34
CA SER A 693 18.27 5.40 6.74
C SER A 693 19.56 5.61 7.56
N TYR A 694 19.55 5.26 8.87
CA TYR A 694 20.71 5.33 9.75
C TYR A 694 21.45 3.99 9.94
N PHE A 695 20.88 2.87 9.49
CA PHE A 695 21.52 1.56 9.58
C PHE A 695 22.66 1.40 8.57
N ASP A 696 22.59 2.08 7.45
CA ASP A 696 23.62 2.03 6.42
C ASP A 696 24.91 2.75 6.86
N ASP A 697 26.06 2.18 6.48
CA ASP A 697 27.38 2.75 6.77
C ASP A 697 27.69 4.04 5.99
N LYS A 698 26.88 4.32 4.97
CA LYS A 698 27.15 5.37 3.97
C LYS A 698 26.96 6.79 4.49
N CYS A 699 26.17 6.99 5.55
CA CYS A 699 25.82 8.30 6.12
C CYS A 699 26.24 8.42 7.59
N THR A 700 27.50 8.15 7.93
CA THR A 700 27.94 8.15 9.34
C THR A 700 28.23 9.54 9.84
N LEU A 701 28.83 10.42 9.02
CA LEU A 701 29.21 11.78 9.42
C LEU A 701 28.12 12.79 9.03
N PRO A 702 27.80 13.74 9.95
CA PRO A 702 26.87 14.82 9.67
C PRO A 702 27.52 15.95 8.85
N PRO A 703 26.73 16.81 8.18
CA PRO A 703 27.20 18.09 7.69
C PRO A 703 27.82 18.92 8.83
N PRO A 704 28.92 19.67 8.63
CA PRO A 704 29.69 19.81 7.39
C PRO A 704 30.80 18.76 7.21
N PHE A 705 31.05 17.88 8.20
CA PHE A 705 32.15 16.91 8.19
C PHE A 705 32.01 15.81 7.11
N ASN A 706 30.83 15.63 6.54
CA ASN A 706 30.56 14.67 5.47
C ASN A 706 31.19 15.02 4.11
N ILE A 707 31.70 16.26 3.94
CA ILE A 707 32.44 16.71 2.76
C ILE A 707 33.84 16.08 2.73
N VAL A 708 34.46 15.90 3.91
CA VAL A 708 35.80 15.35 4.03
C VAL A 708 35.72 13.82 3.85
N PRO A 709 36.41 13.26 2.86
CA PRO A 709 36.47 11.80 2.70
C PRO A 709 37.21 11.19 3.90
N SER A 710 36.57 10.21 4.56
CA SER A 710 37.22 9.51 5.67
C SER A 710 38.45 8.74 5.17
N PRO A 711 39.51 8.55 5.99
CA PRO A 711 40.67 7.73 5.63
C PRO A 711 40.28 6.32 5.16
N LYS A 712 39.19 5.76 5.68
CA LYS A 712 38.59 4.48 5.25
C LYS A 712 38.12 4.55 3.78
N THR A 713 37.50 5.66 3.37
CA THR A 713 37.03 5.87 2.00
C THR A 713 38.21 6.00 1.04
N VAL A 714 39.29 6.72 1.45
CA VAL A 714 40.51 6.88 0.66
C VAL A 714 41.24 5.55 0.50
N CYS A 715 41.43 4.80 1.59
CA CYS A 715 42.00 3.43 1.53
C CYS A 715 41.16 2.50 0.65
N TYR A 716 39.87 2.68 0.69
CA TYR A 716 38.95 1.91 -0.15
C TYR A 716 39.10 2.25 -1.62
N LEU A 717 39.18 3.52 -1.99
CA LEU A 717 39.43 3.97 -3.36
C LEU A 717 40.76 3.42 -3.86
N VAL A 718 41.83 3.55 -3.07
CA VAL A 718 43.17 3.04 -3.43
C VAL A 718 43.13 1.51 -3.61
N THR A 719 42.52 0.77 -2.68
CA THR A 719 42.40 -0.70 -2.79
C THR A 719 41.46 -1.13 -3.93
N SER A 720 40.44 -0.37 -4.24
CA SER A 720 39.58 -0.61 -5.39
C SER A 720 40.30 -0.38 -6.71
N LEU A 721 41.06 0.72 -6.78
CA LEU A 721 41.86 1.04 -7.94
C LEU A 721 42.98 0.00 -8.16
N SER A 722 43.67 -0.40 -7.08
CA SER A 722 44.66 -1.48 -7.14
C SER A 722 44.03 -2.82 -7.55
N LYS A 723 42.87 -3.17 -7.05
CA LYS A 723 42.12 -4.36 -7.46
C LYS A 723 41.69 -4.27 -8.93
N TRP A 724 41.26 -3.10 -9.38
CA TRP A 724 40.91 -2.88 -10.80
C TRP A 724 42.11 -3.08 -11.71
N ILE A 725 43.28 -2.51 -11.36
CA ILE A 725 44.55 -2.69 -12.07
C ILE A 725 44.96 -4.17 -12.05
N CYS A 726 44.93 -4.81 -10.87
CA CYS A 726 45.28 -6.23 -10.73
C CYS A 726 44.26 -7.20 -11.39
N SER A 727 43.02 -6.77 -11.64
CA SER A 727 42.00 -7.63 -12.26
C SER A 727 42.36 -8.01 -13.71
N HIS A 728 43.21 -7.26 -14.36
CA HIS A 728 43.68 -7.51 -15.72
C HIS A 728 44.83 -8.51 -15.77
N THR A 729 45.42 -8.87 -14.62
CA THR A 729 46.48 -9.86 -14.51
C THR A 729 45.93 -11.27 -14.37
N SER A 730 46.61 -12.30 -14.84
CA SER A 730 46.21 -13.71 -14.80
C SER A 730 45.91 -14.20 -13.37
N THR A 731 46.74 -13.80 -12.41
CA THR A 731 46.55 -14.06 -10.96
C THR A 731 45.31 -13.40 -10.38
N GLY A 732 44.97 -12.22 -10.88
CA GLY A 732 43.74 -11.50 -10.46
C GLY A 732 42.46 -12.21 -10.93
N LYS A 733 42.47 -12.79 -12.13
CA LYS A 733 41.32 -13.59 -12.67
C LYS A 733 41.06 -14.84 -11.83
N VAL A 734 42.09 -15.58 -11.44
CA VAL A 734 41.99 -16.78 -10.60
C VAL A 734 41.47 -16.43 -9.21
N LYS A 735 41.97 -15.35 -8.60
CA LYS A 735 41.51 -14.88 -7.28
C LYS A 735 40.06 -14.44 -7.31
N ARG A 736 39.62 -13.80 -8.42
CA ARG A 736 38.22 -13.43 -8.64
C ARG A 736 37.30 -14.65 -8.76
N GLN A 737 37.74 -15.69 -9.50
CA GLN A 737 36.98 -16.94 -9.64
C GLN A 737 36.81 -17.66 -8.30
N ASN A 738 37.90 -17.75 -7.51
CA ASN A 738 37.87 -18.37 -6.18
C ASN A 738 36.92 -17.61 -5.22
N SER A 739 37.01 -16.29 -5.23
CA SER A 739 36.10 -15.42 -4.46
C SER A 739 34.63 -15.59 -4.89
N LEU A 740 34.35 -15.79 -6.19
CA LEU A 740 33.01 -16.06 -6.70
C LEU A 740 32.49 -17.45 -6.28
N LYS A 741 33.34 -18.47 -6.24
CA LYS A 741 33.00 -19.80 -5.76
C LYS A 741 32.67 -19.78 -4.28
N GLU A 742 33.52 -19.12 -3.47
CA GLU A 742 33.29 -18.97 -2.04
C GLU A 742 31.97 -18.21 -1.75
N TRP A 743 31.71 -17.16 -2.50
CA TRP A 743 30.46 -16.40 -2.41
C TRP A 743 29.23 -17.25 -2.75
N ARG A 744 29.29 -18.08 -3.82
CA ARG A 744 28.20 -18.99 -4.19
C ARG A 744 27.93 -20.01 -3.09
N ASN A 745 28.96 -20.59 -2.50
CA ASN A 745 28.82 -21.54 -1.41
C ASN A 745 28.19 -20.92 -0.15
N LEU A 746 28.58 -19.66 0.18
CA LEU A 746 28.00 -18.95 1.30
C LEU A 746 26.52 -18.59 1.04
N LYS A 747 26.22 -18.15 -0.19
CA LYS A 747 24.83 -17.89 -0.59
C LYS A 747 23.98 -19.15 -0.47
N GLN A 748 24.41 -20.26 -1.03
CA GLN A 748 23.71 -21.54 -0.96
C GLN A 748 23.45 -21.98 0.49
N LYS A 749 24.42 -21.89 1.38
CA LYS A 749 24.22 -22.22 2.80
C LYS A 749 23.18 -21.32 3.48
N ARG A 750 23.14 -20.03 3.13
CA ARG A 750 22.12 -19.10 3.64
C ARG A 750 20.73 -19.43 3.11
N ASP A 751 20.62 -19.74 1.81
CA ASP A 751 19.37 -20.12 1.19
C ASP A 751 18.84 -21.44 1.78
N GLU A 752 19.68 -22.44 1.98
CA GLU A 752 19.32 -23.69 2.67
C GLU A 752 18.81 -23.46 4.10
N ASN A 753 19.50 -22.59 4.85
CA ASN A 753 19.09 -22.24 6.22
C ASN A 753 17.75 -21.47 6.22
N TYR A 754 17.57 -20.57 5.28
CA TYR A 754 16.31 -19.84 5.08
C TYR A 754 15.16 -20.79 4.77
N GLN A 755 15.35 -21.75 3.84
CA GLN A 755 14.34 -22.75 3.48
C GLN A 755 13.93 -23.62 4.67
N LYS A 756 14.89 -24.05 5.48
CA LYS A 756 14.59 -24.81 6.71
C LYS A 756 13.70 -24.02 7.68
N ILE A 757 14.02 -22.76 7.89
CA ILE A 757 13.24 -21.87 8.76
C ILE A 757 11.86 -21.64 8.15
N MET A 758 11.78 -21.44 6.83
CA MET A 758 10.51 -21.20 6.14
C MET A 758 9.56 -22.40 6.22
N CYS A 759 10.08 -23.63 6.03
CA CYS A 759 9.30 -24.85 6.23
C CYS A 759 8.75 -24.95 7.67
N CYS A 760 9.55 -24.61 8.68
CA CYS A 760 9.08 -24.59 10.06
C CYS A 760 7.99 -23.53 10.30
N LEU A 761 8.11 -22.34 9.69
CA LEU A 761 7.10 -21.27 9.80
C LEU A 761 5.77 -21.67 9.14
N VAL A 762 5.84 -22.25 7.94
CA VAL A 762 4.66 -22.74 7.21
C VAL A 762 3.93 -23.81 8.04
N HIS A 763 4.68 -24.77 8.60
CA HIS A 763 4.08 -25.82 9.46
C HIS A 763 3.39 -25.22 10.70
N ARG A 764 4.04 -24.26 11.38
CA ARG A 764 3.45 -23.56 12.53
C ARG A 764 2.22 -22.73 12.14
N TYR A 765 2.25 -22.08 10.98
CA TYR A 765 1.12 -21.32 10.46
C TYR A 765 -0.09 -22.23 10.22
N LEU A 766 0.09 -23.36 9.53
CA LEU A 766 -0.96 -24.34 9.29
C LEU A 766 -1.55 -24.89 10.59
N THR A 767 -0.69 -25.25 11.54
CA THR A 767 -1.13 -25.73 12.86
C THR A 767 -1.93 -24.68 13.61
N SER A 768 -1.46 -23.41 13.60
CA SER A 768 -2.17 -22.28 14.23
C SER A 768 -3.53 -22.02 13.58
N THR A 769 -3.62 -22.15 12.25
CA THR A 769 -4.87 -21.96 11.51
C THR A 769 -5.86 -23.08 11.81
N ARG A 770 -5.41 -24.34 11.86
CA ARG A 770 -6.25 -25.48 12.29
C ARG A 770 -6.79 -25.31 13.71
N GLN A 771 -5.93 -24.90 14.65
CA GLN A 771 -6.36 -24.64 16.04
C GLN A 771 -7.40 -23.52 16.12
N LYS A 772 -7.25 -22.46 15.33
CA LYS A 772 -8.25 -21.39 15.27
C LYS A 772 -9.59 -21.87 14.71
N MET A 773 -9.59 -22.69 13.66
CA MET A 773 -10.80 -23.28 13.12
C MET A 773 -11.49 -24.20 14.15
N GLN A 774 -10.75 -25.10 14.80
CA GLN A 774 -11.27 -25.96 15.84
C GLN A 774 -11.83 -25.18 17.04
N SER A 775 -11.19 -24.08 17.44
CA SER A 775 -11.70 -23.23 18.53
C SER A 775 -12.96 -22.46 18.13
N MET A 776 -13.14 -22.12 16.85
CA MET A 776 -14.38 -21.53 16.33
C MET A 776 -15.52 -22.57 16.31
N ASP A 777 -15.22 -23.83 15.99
CA ASP A 777 -16.22 -24.91 16.02
C ASP A 777 -16.65 -25.23 17.45
N GLN A 778 -15.73 -25.14 18.43
CA GLN A 778 -16.09 -25.26 19.86
C GLN A 778 -16.93 -24.10 20.38
N ALA A 779 -16.78 -22.89 19.85
CA ALA A 779 -17.66 -21.78 20.19
C ALA A 779 -19.13 -22.01 19.76
N THR A 780 -19.38 -22.98 18.85
CA THR A 780 -20.73 -23.33 18.43
C THR A 780 -21.53 -24.06 19.50
N VAL A 781 -20.91 -24.66 20.52
CA VAL A 781 -21.65 -25.31 21.63
C VAL A 781 -22.35 -24.27 22.50
N GLU A 782 -21.73 -23.12 22.78
CA GLU A 782 -22.41 -21.99 23.46
C GLU A 782 -23.52 -21.41 22.57
N ASN A 783 -23.25 -21.20 21.30
CA ASN A 783 -24.25 -20.74 20.33
C ASN A 783 -25.42 -21.73 20.17
N LEU A 784 -25.17 -23.05 20.26
CA LEU A 784 -26.21 -24.09 20.28
C LEU A 784 -27.07 -24.03 21.54
N ASN A 785 -26.49 -23.74 22.68
CA ASN A 785 -27.24 -23.55 23.94
C ASN A 785 -28.07 -22.28 23.90
N ASP A 786 -27.55 -21.19 23.34
CA ASP A 786 -28.29 -19.95 23.14
C ASP A 786 -29.46 -20.15 22.15
N LEU A 787 -29.21 -20.84 21.03
CA LEU A 787 -30.24 -21.23 20.06
C LEU A 787 -31.33 -22.11 20.70
N ARG A 788 -30.94 -23.06 21.55
CA ARG A 788 -31.87 -23.89 22.32
C ARG A 788 -32.71 -23.07 23.30
N GLN A 789 -32.09 -22.08 23.92
CA GLN A 789 -32.78 -21.15 24.81
C GLN A 789 -33.77 -20.24 24.03
N ASP A 790 -33.38 -19.73 22.89
CA ASP A 790 -34.23 -18.91 22.04
C ASP A 790 -35.39 -19.71 21.42
N LEU A 791 -35.12 -20.95 20.98
CA LEU A 791 -36.18 -21.88 20.58
C LEU A 791 -37.17 -22.20 21.71
N SER A 792 -36.69 -22.32 22.95
CA SER A 792 -37.57 -22.53 24.10
C SER A 792 -38.41 -21.31 24.40
N LYS A 793 -37.87 -20.09 24.26
CA LYS A 793 -38.62 -18.83 24.39
C LYS A 793 -39.67 -18.71 23.29
N PHE A 794 -39.28 -18.92 22.04
CA PHE A 794 -40.16 -18.89 20.88
C PHE A 794 -41.31 -19.92 21.02
N ARG A 795 -41.03 -21.12 21.51
CA ARG A 795 -42.05 -22.14 21.78
C ARG A 795 -43.01 -21.69 22.86
N ASN A 796 -42.57 -20.99 23.89
CA ASN A 796 -43.41 -20.46 24.92
C ASN A 796 -44.26 -19.28 24.40
N GLU A 797 -43.68 -18.37 23.63
CA GLU A 797 -44.41 -17.28 22.97
C GLU A 797 -45.47 -17.80 22.00
N MET A 798 -45.15 -18.81 21.18
CA MET A 798 -46.10 -19.47 20.30
C MET A 798 -47.25 -20.16 21.07
N ARG A 799 -46.94 -20.75 22.24
CA ARG A 799 -47.96 -21.37 23.11
C ARG A 799 -48.87 -20.32 23.69
N ASP A 800 -48.36 -19.17 24.07
CA ASP A 800 -49.13 -18.04 24.58
C ASP A 800 -49.97 -17.40 23.48
N LEU A 801 -49.45 -17.24 22.27
CA LEU A 801 -50.16 -16.72 21.09
C LEU A 801 -51.27 -17.66 20.60
N LEU A 802 -51.06 -18.97 20.64
CA LEU A 802 -52.03 -20.00 20.23
C LEU A 802 -53.13 -20.24 21.28
N GLY A 803 -53.15 -19.47 22.37
CA GLY A 803 -54.22 -19.51 23.34
C GLY A 803 -54.31 -20.81 24.14
N PHE A 804 -53.28 -21.64 24.18
CA PHE A 804 -53.20 -22.75 25.09
C PHE A 804 -52.88 -22.21 26.51
N ARG A 805 -53.88 -21.44 27.06
CA ARG A 805 -53.94 -21.20 28.49
C ARG A 805 -54.16 -22.55 29.14
N THR A 806 -53.12 -23.14 29.68
CA THR A 806 -53.31 -24.24 30.65
C THR A 806 -54.09 -23.65 31.79
N SER A 807 -55.35 -24.08 31.84
CA SER A 807 -56.26 -23.80 32.91
C SER A 807 -55.55 -24.01 34.24
N LYS A 808 -55.54 -23.01 35.11
CA LYS A 808 -55.21 -23.12 36.51
C LYS A 808 -56.26 -23.96 37.19
N TYR A 809 -56.19 -25.28 37.05
CA TYR A 809 -56.89 -26.23 37.87
C TYR A 809 -55.97 -27.44 38.09
N ALA A 810 -54.98 -27.29 38.98
CA ALA A 810 -54.42 -28.37 39.73
C ALA A 810 -54.51 -27.98 41.19
N MET A 811 -55.72 -28.02 41.66
CA MET A 811 -55.96 -27.98 43.09
C MET A 811 -55.85 -29.41 43.63
N PHE A 812 -55.08 -29.56 44.71
CA PHE A 812 -55.16 -30.54 45.78
C PHE A 812 -55.12 -32.02 45.40
N TYR A 813 -53.98 -32.63 45.71
CA TYR A 813 -53.97 -33.94 46.39
C TYR A 813 -53.01 -33.92 47.59
N PRO A 814 -53.45 -34.36 48.81
CA PRO A 814 -52.59 -34.35 49.98
C PRO A 814 -51.65 -35.54 49.99
N ARG A 815 -50.54 -35.37 50.67
CA ARG A 815 -49.56 -36.40 50.99
C ARG A 815 -50.25 -37.54 51.76
N SER A 816 -49.90 -38.79 51.43
CA SER A 816 -49.66 -39.89 52.36
C SER A 816 -48.38 -40.63 51.91
#